data_fafce8cb654964bfb0f4deb5f205b72e
#
_entry.id   fafce8cb654964bfb0f4deb5f205b72e
#
_cell.length_a   1.000
_cell.length_b   1.000
_cell.length_c   1.000
_cell.angle_alpha   90.00
_cell.angle_beta   90.00
_cell.angle_gamma   90.00
#
_symmetry.space_group_name_H-M   'P 1'
#
loop_
_entity.id
_entity.type
_entity.pdbx_description
1 polymer ?
#
loop_
_entity_poly.entity_id
_entity_poly.type
_entity_poly.pdbx_seq_one_letter_code
_entity_poly.pdbx_strand_id
1 'polypeptide(L)'
;MLNQRQLEILLELFEKPEVYMTASYFSGKHQCSLRTIQNDMRQIKTELESTDCVIFESVTRKGCRVLIQDSNLFSTLKDSYYQQFSSATLNYPNGRVNQILHLLLKEHRAISLYDLESAVFVSRSTLLNDLKGVSEVVARYNLELLRSSNKVIIDGSEINKRLCLMDQNLIITNTVAALSEQNSNSSIEKIKNILVETFVSFKHPITEASLNNAIVQLYVALERMQDWFFIEPSDMEIAENLEPEYTISKEIFSRIGKEFFLRIPETEINYFALYMKGQGSFNSSDVISSDVDKLILDALEEIRDQYNIDLTDNLNLRIALSLHTASLIVRIKYNMQLKNHLVDYIKQTFPQGFDLGIYFASHLQKVFHKKVTDDEIAFLAIHLYTALANQHQEGETKKVLVISSMRQSENILLKQTLLNWFSDITSELTFKTPEQIEDKDMDDYDIFLTTERNHYYDAGLAFYVDPFPGQQDYLNLKLAIDGFQSIDDITSLFYKSLYSIGDGKKREEIVETMCQKSSEYFELDTEEFKDAVFQRENMRSTYWGNGIAVPHPLTAVSSDSFVAVTELPQAVVWDDQKNMVNLVLMVCVGKNSSKAFQIWNYLAKVFSNKHFVEHLLPDPSYEHFISLLKEAIAGSFKK
;
A
#
# COMPACT_ATOMS: atom_id res chain seq x y z
N MET A 1 34.18 11.44 2.04
CA MET A 1 32.98 11.70 1.20
C MET A 1 32.07 10.48 1.22
N LEU A 2 30.84 10.65 1.63
CA LEU A 2 29.85 9.58 1.74
C LEU A 2 29.30 9.20 0.36
N ASN A 3 29.00 7.91 0.13
CA ASN A 3 28.30 7.45 -1.06
C ASN A 3 26.80 7.74 -0.96
N GLN A 4 26.03 7.54 -2.05
CA GLN A 4 24.61 7.85 -2.10
C GLN A 4 23.81 7.18 -0.98
N ARG A 5 23.95 5.87 -0.78
CA ARG A 5 23.25 5.13 0.29
C ARG A 5 23.58 5.66 1.68
N GLN A 6 24.85 6.00 1.92
CA GLN A 6 25.29 6.62 3.17
C GLN A 6 24.68 8.01 3.40
N LEU A 7 24.58 8.80 2.33
CA LEU A 7 23.92 10.09 2.37
C LEU A 7 22.41 9.95 2.64
N GLU A 8 21.73 8.98 2.00
CA GLU A 8 20.31 8.67 2.27
C GLU A 8 20.09 8.28 3.73
N ILE A 9 20.94 7.40 4.29
CA ILE A 9 20.87 7.00 5.70
C ILE A 9 21.11 8.21 6.62
N LEU A 10 22.12 9.02 6.33
CA LEU A 10 22.47 10.21 7.12
C LEU A 10 21.34 11.25 7.11
N LEU A 11 20.79 11.56 5.94
CA LEU A 11 19.70 12.52 5.79
C LEU A 11 18.44 12.06 6.53
N GLU A 12 18.12 10.76 6.48
CA GLU A 12 16.98 10.24 7.24
C GLU A 12 17.18 10.32 8.76
N LEU A 13 18.40 10.12 9.25
CA LEU A 13 18.74 10.35 10.66
C LEU A 13 18.63 11.84 11.04
N PHE A 14 18.92 12.76 10.11
CA PHE A 14 18.77 14.20 10.29
C PHE A 14 17.29 14.67 10.26
N GLU A 15 16.42 13.94 9.58
CA GLU A 15 14.98 14.22 9.58
C GLU A 15 14.28 13.79 10.87
N LYS A 16 14.84 12.77 11.55
CA LYS A 16 14.29 12.23 12.80
C LYS A 16 15.34 12.25 13.89
N PRO A 17 15.85 13.44 14.27
CA PRO A 17 16.84 13.54 15.33
C PRO A 17 16.28 12.95 16.62
N GLU A 18 17.17 12.40 17.46
CA GLU A 18 16.85 11.75 18.74
C GLU A 18 16.10 10.41 18.64
N VAL A 19 15.58 10.02 17.47
CA VAL A 19 14.92 8.73 17.27
C VAL A 19 15.95 7.65 16.95
N TYR A 20 15.95 6.55 17.70
CA TYR A 20 16.79 5.40 17.39
C TYR A 20 16.29 4.64 16.18
N MET A 21 17.16 4.47 15.18
CA MET A 21 16.90 3.70 13.97
C MET A 21 17.85 2.51 13.88
N THR A 22 17.32 1.32 13.60
CA THR A 22 18.11 0.08 13.61
C THR A 22 18.80 -0.18 12.27
N ALA A 23 19.93 -0.92 12.31
CA ALA A 23 20.57 -1.38 11.08
C ALA A 23 19.66 -2.31 10.24
N SER A 24 18.76 -3.05 10.88
CA SER A 24 17.76 -3.88 10.21
C SER A 24 16.77 -3.05 9.41
N TYR A 25 16.32 -1.91 9.94
CA TYR A 25 15.44 -0.97 9.24
C TYR A 25 16.09 -0.50 7.92
N PHE A 26 17.34 -0.02 7.99
CA PHE A 26 18.04 0.44 6.79
C PHE A 26 18.42 -0.71 5.84
N SER A 27 18.71 -1.89 6.37
CA SER A 27 18.96 -3.10 5.57
C SER A 27 17.73 -3.47 4.71
N GLY A 28 16.54 -3.44 5.32
CA GLY A 28 15.28 -3.67 4.59
C GLY A 28 14.99 -2.58 3.55
N LYS A 29 15.17 -1.30 3.92
CA LYS A 29 14.91 -0.16 3.03
C LYS A 29 15.85 -0.13 1.81
N HIS A 30 17.14 -0.41 2.00
CA HIS A 30 18.14 -0.35 0.92
C HIS A 30 18.44 -1.72 0.27
N GLN A 31 17.70 -2.76 0.62
CA GLN A 31 17.84 -4.12 0.07
C GLN A 31 19.30 -4.62 0.08
N CYS A 32 20.00 -4.42 1.18
CA CYS A 32 21.40 -4.82 1.33
C CYS A 32 21.66 -5.49 2.69
N SER A 33 22.80 -6.20 2.82
CA SER A 33 23.10 -6.96 4.03
C SER A 33 23.26 -6.07 5.27
N LEU A 34 22.89 -6.59 6.45
CA LEU A 34 23.12 -5.93 7.75
C LEU A 34 24.58 -5.51 7.92
N ARG A 35 25.52 -6.32 7.47
CA ARG A 35 26.96 -6.03 7.51
C ARG A 35 27.32 -4.80 6.69
N THR A 36 26.68 -4.64 5.53
CA THR A 36 26.85 -3.47 4.65
C THR A 36 26.38 -2.20 5.37
N ILE A 37 25.19 -2.22 5.94
CA ILE A 37 24.63 -1.07 6.69
C ILE A 37 25.47 -0.75 7.92
N GLN A 38 25.94 -1.74 8.66
CA GLN A 38 26.82 -1.51 9.81
C GLN A 38 28.17 -0.86 9.41
N ASN A 39 28.68 -1.17 8.22
CA ASN A 39 29.85 -0.49 7.68
C ASN A 39 29.52 0.95 7.28
N ASP A 40 28.37 1.18 6.62
CA ASP A 40 27.91 2.52 6.27
C ASP A 40 27.72 3.39 7.51
N MET A 41 27.08 2.88 8.55
CA MET A 41 26.89 3.59 9.83
C MET A 41 28.22 3.95 10.51
N ARG A 42 29.25 3.09 10.39
CA ARG A 42 30.58 3.41 10.92
C ARG A 42 31.22 4.56 10.13
N GLN A 43 31.10 4.56 8.81
CA GLN A 43 31.62 5.64 7.97
C GLN A 43 30.89 6.96 8.22
N ILE A 44 29.55 6.92 8.35
CA ILE A 44 28.75 8.09 8.73
C ILE A 44 29.21 8.62 10.10
N LYS A 45 29.38 7.75 11.10
CA LYS A 45 29.89 8.13 12.42
C LYS A 45 31.23 8.86 12.30
N THR A 46 32.19 8.27 11.58
CA THR A 46 33.53 8.86 11.40
C THR A 46 33.47 10.22 10.70
N GLU A 47 32.59 10.40 9.72
CA GLU A 47 32.40 11.68 9.02
C GLU A 47 31.83 12.73 9.98
N LEU A 48 30.85 12.36 10.84
CA LEU A 48 30.24 13.27 11.82
C LEU A 48 31.13 13.56 13.03
N GLU A 49 32.09 12.72 13.37
CA GLU A 49 33.06 12.97 14.47
C GLU A 49 33.92 14.22 14.24
N SER A 50 33.99 14.71 13.00
CA SER A 50 34.67 15.96 12.65
C SER A 50 33.78 17.20 12.79
N THR A 51 32.53 17.06 13.21
CA THR A 51 31.54 18.15 13.33
C THR A 51 31.18 18.38 14.79
N ASP A 52 31.21 19.64 15.23
CA ASP A 52 30.92 20.03 16.63
C ASP A 52 29.42 20.25 16.93
N CYS A 53 28.55 20.15 15.91
CA CYS A 53 27.13 20.48 16.04
C CYS A 53 26.21 19.28 16.24
N VAL A 54 26.72 18.04 16.04
CA VAL A 54 25.94 16.82 16.18
C VAL A 54 26.75 15.69 16.82
N ILE A 55 26.07 14.83 17.60
CA ILE A 55 26.65 13.59 18.12
C ILE A 55 25.93 12.40 17.49
N PHE A 56 26.67 11.50 16.85
CA PHE A 56 26.18 10.21 16.40
C PHE A 56 26.28 9.20 17.55
N GLU A 57 25.14 8.83 18.11
CA GLU A 57 25.04 7.85 19.19
C GLU A 57 24.60 6.49 18.62
N SER A 58 25.33 5.43 18.99
CA SER A 58 24.98 4.05 18.66
C SER A 58 24.88 3.21 19.92
N VAL A 59 23.71 2.61 20.15
CA VAL A 59 23.42 1.78 21.32
C VAL A 59 23.06 0.37 20.89
N THR A 60 23.73 -0.63 21.47
CA THR A 60 23.47 -2.05 21.19
C THR A 60 22.00 -2.38 21.42
N ARG A 61 21.36 -3.05 20.43
CA ARG A 61 19.94 -3.44 20.38
C ARG A 61 18.92 -2.29 20.19
N LYS A 62 19.33 -1.02 20.32
CA LYS A 62 18.43 0.13 20.05
C LYS A 62 18.65 0.72 18.66
N GLY A 63 19.88 0.63 18.12
CA GLY A 63 20.25 1.23 16.85
C GLY A 63 21.10 2.49 16.99
N CYS A 64 21.04 3.37 16.01
CA CYS A 64 21.75 4.65 16.03
C CYS A 64 20.77 5.83 15.94
N ARG A 65 21.21 6.99 16.45
CA ARG A 65 20.52 8.27 16.33
C ARG A 65 21.52 9.43 16.25
N VAL A 66 21.04 10.59 15.85
CA VAL A 66 21.79 11.84 15.88
C VAL A 66 21.20 12.75 16.97
N LEU A 67 22.06 13.33 17.79
CA LEU A 67 21.72 14.34 18.80
C LEU A 67 22.24 15.69 18.34
N ILE A 68 21.38 16.69 18.29
CA ILE A 68 21.72 18.06 17.87
C ILE A 68 22.28 18.80 19.08
N GLN A 69 23.50 19.35 18.97
CA GLN A 69 24.12 20.18 20.01
C GLN A 69 23.97 21.68 19.72
N ASP A 70 24.04 22.07 18.44
CA ASP A 70 23.85 23.45 18.00
C ASP A 70 22.91 23.46 16.79
N SER A 71 21.71 24.01 16.96
CA SER A 71 20.67 24.04 15.94
C SER A 71 21.04 24.89 14.72
N ASN A 72 21.80 25.99 14.90
CA ASN A 72 22.18 26.88 13.80
C ASN A 72 23.27 26.24 12.91
N LEU A 73 24.29 25.66 13.55
CA LEU A 73 25.34 24.94 12.83
C LEU A 73 24.81 23.65 12.19
N PHE A 74 23.87 22.96 12.86
CA PHE A 74 23.21 21.77 12.32
C PHE A 74 22.44 22.07 11.04
N SER A 75 21.72 23.18 10.97
CA SER A 75 21.02 23.60 9.76
C SER A 75 22.00 23.76 8.57
N THR A 76 23.10 24.47 8.77
CA THR A 76 24.13 24.65 7.74
C THR A 76 24.79 23.32 7.34
N LEU A 77 25.05 22.43 8.29
CA LEU A 77 25.58 21.10 8.05
C LEU A 77 24.59 20.25 7.22
N LYS A 78 23.32 20.26 7.62
CA LYS A 78 22.24 19.57 6.93
C LYS A 78 22.13 20.01 5.48
N ASP A 79 22.13 21.32 5.22
CA ASP A 79 22.09 21.89 3.85
C ASP A 79 23.31 21.45 3.01
N SER A 80 24.49 21.38 3.60
CA SER A 80 25.71 20.93 2.91
C SER A 80 25.60 19.48 2.46
N TYR A 81 25.04 18.59 3.29
CA TYR A 81 24.81 17.20 2.93
C TYR A 81 23.67 17.01 1.92
N TYR A 82 22.63 17.84 1.96
CA TYR A 82 21.61 17.87 0.89
C TYR A 82 22.20 18.28 -0.45
N GLN A 83 23.11 19.25 -0.50
CA GLN A 83 23.82 19.65 -1.73
C GLN A 83 24.72 18.50 -2.22
N GLN A 84 25.44 17.82 -1.30
CA GLN A 84 26.24 16.65 -1.66
C GLN A 84 25.37 15.50 -2.19
N PHE A 85 24.21 15.24 -1.58
CA PHE A 85 23.26 14.25 -2.04
C PHE A 85 22.74 14.56 -3.44
N SER A 86 22.30 15.79 -3.68
CA SER A 86 21.84 16.25 -4.99
C SER A 86 22.92 16.05 -6.07
N SER A 87 24.17 16.43 -5.77
CA SER A 87 25.29 16.26 -6.70
C SER A 87 25.71 14.79 -6.88
N ALA A 88 25.62 13.94 -5.84
CA ALA A 88 25.88 12.52 -5.93
C ALA A 88 24.80 11.79 -6.75
N THR A 89 23.53 12.17 -6.61
CA THR A 89 22.41 11.61 -7.36
C THR A 89 22.56 11.83 -8.87
N LEU A 90 23.16 12.94 -9.28
CA LEU A 90 23.43 13.26 -10.70
C LEU A 90 24.41 12.28 -11.38
N ASN A 91 25.23 11.55 -10.63
CA ASN A 91 26.20 10.60 -11.18
C ASN A 91 25.60 9.20 -11.47
N TYR A 92 24.35 8.94 -11.08
CA TYR A 92 23.66 7.67 -11.32
C TYR A 92 22.68 7.77 -12.48
N PRO A 93 22.38 6.67 -13.20
CA PRO A 93 21.48 6.69 -14.34
C PRO A 93 20.11 7.32 -14.05
N ASN A 94 19.48 6.97 -12.92
CA ASN A 94 18.17 7.52 -12.53
C ASN A 94 18.23 9.03 -12.24
N GLY A 95 19.28 9.52 -11.60
CA GLY A 95 19.47 10.96 -11.36
C GLY A 95 19.67 11.74 -12.66
N ARG A 96 20.43 11.19 -13.62
CA ARG A 96 20.60 11.81 -14.94
C ARG A 96 19.32 11.80 -15.76
N VAL A 97 18.56 10.71 -15.74
CA VAL A 97 17.23 10.63 -16.39
C VAL A 97 16.33 11.76 -15.87
N ASN A 98 16.29 11.97 -14.55
CA ASN A 98 15.50 13.04 -13.94
C ASN A 98 16.03 14.44 -14.34
N GLN A 99 17.33 14.64 -14.39
CA GLN A 99 17.93 15.90 -14.83
C GLN A 99 17.60 16.20 -16.31
N ILE A 100 17.75 15.21 -17.19
CA ILE A 100 17.41 15.36 -18.62
C ILE A 100 15.94 15.65 -18.79
N LEU A 101 15.07 14.95 -18.05
CA LEU A 101 13.64 15.16 -18.08
C LEU A 101 13.27 16.59 -17.65
N HIS A 102 13.89 17.09 -16.57
CA HIS A 102 13.67 18.45 -16.08
C HIS A 102 14.11 19.50 -17.12
N LEU A 103 15.28 19.33 -17.75
CA LEU A 103 15.76 20.20 -18.80
C LEU A 103 14.80 20.22 -19.99
N LEU A 104 14.34 19.04 -20.45
CA LEU A 104 13.43 18.92 -21.59
C LEU A 104 12.05 19.52 -21.31
N LEU A 105 11.53 19.39 -20.09
CA LEU A 105 10.24 19.97 -19.71
C LEU A 105 10.28 21.49 -19.53
N LYS A 106 11.47 22.07 -19.30
CA LYS A 106 11.67 23.50 -19.12
C LYS A 106 11.75 24.28 -20.44
N GLU A 107 11.96 23.61 -21.56
CA GLU A 107 12.20 24.24 -22.83
C GLU A 107 10.97 24.22 -23.77
N HIS A 108 10.72 25.36 -24.44
CA HIS A 108 9.66 25.49 -25.45
C HIS A 108 10.03 24.88 -26.80
N ARG A 109 11.31 24.61 -27.03
CA ARG A 109 11.84 24.15 -28.31
C ARG A 109 12.65 22.89 -28.15
N ALA A 110 12.75 22.13 -29.22
CA ALA A 110 13.57 20.93 -29.26
C ALA A 110 15.05 21.25 -28.97
N ILE A 111 15.62 20.62 -27.92
CA ILE A 111 17.00 20.77 -27.48
C ILE A 111 17.90 19.92 -28.36
N SER A 112 19.09 20.42 -28.73
CA SER A 112 20.07 19.60 -29.45
C SER A 112 20.66 18.54 -28.52
N LEU A 113 20.98 17.36 -29.09
CA LEU A 113 21.64 16.32 -28.31
C LEU A 113 23.03 16.74 -27.82
N TYR A 114 23.70 17.65 -28.53
CA TYR A 114 24.98 18.22 -28.13
C TYR A 114 24.84 19.10 -26.88
N ASP A 115 23.79 19.93 -26.81
CA ASP A 115 23.54 20.78 -25.66
C ASP A 115 23.18 19.94 -24.43
N LEU A 116 22.40 18.85 -24.60
CA LEU A 116 22.10 17.90 -23.52
C LEU A 116 23.36 17.15 -23.06
N GLU A 117 24.22 16.67 -23.99
CA GLU A 117 25.50 16.04 -23.64
C GLU A 117 26.34 16.97 -22.76
N SER A 118 26.40 18.24 -23.13
CA SER A 118 27.14 19.26 -22.41
C SER A 118 26.51 19.60 -21.05
N ALA A 119 25.17 19.66 -20.98
CA ALA A 119 24.45 19.98 -19.75
C ALA A 119 24.51 18.88 -18.69
N VAL A 120 24.54 17.60 -19.11
CA VAL A 120 24.61 16.45 -18.17
C VAL A 120 25.99 15.80 -18.11
N PHE A 121 26.98 16.36 -18.79
CA PHE A 121 28.41 15.94 -18.80
C PHE A 121 28.61 14.46 -19.14
N VAL A 122 27.94 13.96 -20.17
CA VAL A 122 28.05 12.54 -20.61
C VAL A 122 28.34 12.41 -22.09
N SER A 123 28.83 11.21 -22.48
CA SER A 123 29.03 10.88 -23.89
C SER A 123 27.70 10.69 -24.63
N ARG A 124 27.72 10.82 -25.95
CA ARG A 124 26.58 10.59 -26.84
C ARG A 124 25.91 9.22 -26.60
N SER A 125 26.69 8.18 -26.44
CA SER A 125 26.20 6.82 -26.22
C SER A 125 25.47 6.69 -24.89
N THR A 126 26.00 7.31 -23.85
CA THR A 126 25.37 7.34 -22.51
C THR A 126 24.07 8.12 -22.56
N LEU A 127 24.07 9.32 -23.15
CA LEU A 127 22.87 10.14 -23.32
C LEU A 127 21.76 9.38 -24.06
N LEU A 128 22.11 8.68 -25.15
CA LEU A 128 21.12 7.90 -25.92
C LEU A 128 20.50 6.75 -25.11
N ASN A 129 21.25 6.18 -24.17
CA ASN A 129 20.73 5.17 -23.25
C ASN A 129 19.84 5.81 -22.17
N ASP A 130 20.27 6.93 -21.59
CA ASP A 130 19.48 7.66 -20.58
C ASP A 130 18.14 8.18 -21.16
N LEU A 131 18.13 8.60 -22.45
CA LEU A 131 16.90 8.99 -23.15
C LEU A 131 15.87 7.86 -23.32
N LYS A 132 16.27 6.58 -23.25
CA LYS A 132 15.31 5.47 -23.19
C LYS A 132 14.58 5.49 -21.86
N GLY A 133 15.32 5.70 -20.76
CA GLY A 133 14.72 5.86 -19.43
C GLY A 133 13.76 7.07 -19.38
N VAL A 134 14.14 8.20 -20.00
CA VAL A 134 13.24 9.37 -20.12
C VAL A 134 11.97 8.99 -20.88
N SER A 135 12.07 8.26 -22.01
CA SER A 135 10.91 7.82 -22.78
C SER A 135 9.97 6.92 -21.97
N GLU A 136 10.52 6.01 -21.16
CA GLU A 136 9.74 5.14 -20.27
C GLU A 136 9.02 5.95 -19.17
N VAL A 137 9.67 6.99 -18.63
CA VAL A 137 9.05 7.85 -17.61
C VAL A 137 7.91 8.67 -18.22
N VAL A 138 8.16 9.40 -19.32
CA VAL A 138 7.17 10.31 -19.89
C VAL A 138 5.93 9.55 -20.43
N ALA A 139 6.12 8.33 -20.94
CA ALA A 139 5.01 7.49 -21.39
C ALA A 139 3.96 7.20 -20.30
N ARG A 140 4.36 7.16 -19.02
CA ARG A 140 3.45 6.96 -17.87
C ARG A 140 2.47 8.12 -17.69
N TYR A 141 2.81 9.30 -18.22
CA TYR A 141 2.01 10.52 -18.15
C TYR A 141 1.33 10.88 -19.47
N ASN A 142 1.22 9.92 -20.41
CA ASN A 142 0.72 10.16 -21.77
C ASN A 142 1.47 11.30 -22.49
N LEU A 143 2.79 11.36 -22.28
CA LEU A 143 3.71 12.25 -22.98
C LEU A 143 4.58 11.43 -23.92
N GLU A 144 5.07 12.05 -24.98
CA GLU A 144 5.93 11.40 -25.96
C GLU A 144 7.27 12.12 -26.09
N LEU A 145 8.38 11.35 -26.13
CA LEU A 145 9.71 11.87 -26.43
C LEU A 145 9.95 11.85 -27.95
N LEU A 146 9.70 12.97 -28.62
CA LEU A 146 9.94 13.12 -30.05
C LEU A 146 11.42 13.38 -30.34
N ARG A 147 11.97 12.63 -31.29
CA ARG A 147 13.36 12.73 -31.74
C ARG A 147 13.41 13.03 -33.23
N SER A 148 14.13 14.09 -33.59
CA SER A 148 14.37 14.46 -34.97
C SER A 148 15.88 14.69 -35.17
N SER A 149 16.51 13.87 -36.00
CA SER A 149 17.94 13.90 -36.36
C SER A 149 18.89 14.12 -35.19
N ASN A 150 19.03 15.32 -34.69
CA ASN A 150 19.94 15.71 -33.61
C ASN A 150 19.25 16.50 -32.47
N LYS A 151 17.92 16.50 -32.43
CA LYS A 151 17.14 17.24 -31.43
C LYS A 151 16.09 16.35 -30.77
N VAL A 152 15.73 16.71 -29.55
CA VAL A 152 14.69 16.02 -28.76
C VAL A 152 13.78 17.05 -28.10
N ILE A 153 12.50 16.68 -27.94
CA ILE A 153 11.48 17.46 -27.24
C ILE A 153 10.46 16.50 -26.61
N ILE A 154 9.88 16.89 -25.49
CA ILE A 154 8.72 16.21 -24.91
C ILE A 154 7.45 16.86 -25.42
N ASP A 155 6.63 16.07 -26.11
CA ASP A 155 5.32 16.45 -26.64
C ASP A 155 4.19 15.95 -25.76
N GLY A 156 3.06 16.67 -25.74
CA GLY A 156 1.85 16.37 -24.99
C GLY A 156 1.30 17.57 -24.24
N SER A 157 0.13 17.40 -23.58
CA SER A 157 -0.58 18.49 -22.90
C SER A 157 0.22 19.07 -21.73
N GLU A 158 0.00 20.36 -21.44
CA GLU A 158 0.64 21.03 -20.30
C GLU A 158 0.21 20.39 -18.95
N ILE A 159 -1.03 19.91 -18.85
CA ILE A 159 -1.51 19.17 -17.66
C ILE A 159 -0.64 17.95 -17.40
N ASN A 160 -0.37 17.13 -18.43
CA ASN A 160 0.45 15.94 -18.28
C ASN A 160 1.92 16.25 -17.95
N LYS A 161 2.46 17.33 -18.49
CA LYS A 161 3.81 17.83 -18.17
C LYS A 161 3.91 18.24 -16.71
N ARG A 162 2.89 18.94 -16.16
CA ARG A 162 2.83 19.30 -14.75
C ARG A 162 2.69 18.09 -13.83
N LEU A 163 1.85 17.11 -14.19
CA LEU A 163 1.76 15.85 -13.43
C LEU A 163 3.12 15.15 -13.35
N CYS A 164 3.84 15.10 -14.46
CA CYS A 164 5.20 14.54 -14.48
C CYS A 164 6.16 15.31 -13.58
N LEU A 165 6.13 16.64 -13.60
CA LEU A 165 6.96 17.49 -12.73
C LEU A 165 6.61 17.35 -11.26
N MET A 166 5.33 17.24 -10.92
CA MET A 166 4.86 17.08 -9.54
C MET A 166 5.34 15.78 -8.91
N ASP A 167 5.26 14.67 -9.62
CA ASP A 167 5.74 13.37 -9.13
C ASP A 167 7.25 13.40 -8.83
N GLN A 168 8.00 14.17 -9.60
CA GLN A 168 9.44 14.36 -9.34
C GLN A 168 9.71 15.32 -8.18
N ASN A 169 8.91 16.38 -8.05
CA ASN A 169 9.02 17.31 -6.94
C ASN A 169 8.55 16.67 -5.61
N LEU A 170 7.67 15.68 -5.62
CA LEU A 170 7.33 14.90 -4.42
C LEU A 170 8.55 14.11 -3.89
N ILE A 171 9.49 13.74 -4.74
CA ILE A 171 10.80 13.20 -4.31
C ILE A 171 11.64 14.30 -3.65
N ILE A 172 11.49 15.55 -4.09
CA ILE A 172 12.17 16.73 -3.54
C ILE A 172 11.42 17.28 -2.30
N THR A 173 10.12 17.06 -2.12
CA THR A 173 9.33 17.64 -1.02
C THR A 173 9.67 17.07 0.35
N ASN A 174 10.20 15.87 0.44
CA ASN A 174 10.88 15.44 1.68
C ASN A 174 12.13 16.30 1.95
N THR A 175 12.68 16.94 0.93
CA THR A 175 13.82 17.88 0.98
C THR A 175 13.35 19.32 1.20
N VAL A 176 12.21 19.72 0.65
CA VAL A 176 11.64 21.09 0.73
C VAL A 176 10.97 21.36 2.08
N ALA A 177 10.42 20.34 2.75
CA ALA A 177 10.00 20.48 4.15
C ALA A 177 11.18 20.88 5.07
N ALA A 178 12.40 20.46 4.71
CA ALA A 178 13.63 20.86 5.40
C ALA A 178 14.17 22.24 4.98
N LEU A 179 13.84 22.71 3.77
CA LEU A 179 14.28 24.03 3.28
C LEU A 179 13.35 25.18 3.70
N SER A 180 12.09 24.88 4.09
CA SER A 180 11.09 25.90 4.44
C SER A 180 11.33 26.57 5.80
N GLU A 181 12.18 26.05 6.65
CA GLU A 181 12.48 26.66 7.96
C GLU A 181 13.42 27.88 7.90
N GLN A 182 14.06 28.18 6.77
CA GLN A 182 15.08 29.23 6.72
C GLN A 182 14.82 30.44 5.79
N ASN A 183 13.80 30.43 4.93
CA ASN A 183 13.51 31.56 4.05
C ASN A 183 12.05 31.99 4.14
N SER A 184 11.74 32.87 5.07
CA SER A 184 10.43 33.50 5.28
C SER A 184 9.89 34.30 4.05
N ASN A 185 10.58 34.29 2.93
CA ASN A 185 10.23 34.97 1.68
C ASN A 185 10.16 34.02 0.48
N SER A 186 10.13 32.69 0.68
CA SER A 186 10.06 31.73 -0.41
C SER A 186 8.67 31.77 -1.10
N SER A 187 8.64 31.52 -2.40
CA SER A 187 7.37 31.45 -3.17
C SER A 187 6.41 30.43 -2.56
N ILE A 188 6.94 29.35 -1.98
CA ILE A 188 6.16 28.29 -1.31
C ILE A 188 5.42 28.85 -0.10
N GLU A 189 6.08 29.66 0.74
CA GLU A 189 5.45 30.23 1.94
C GLU A 189 4.38 31.26 1.60
N LYS A 190 4.62 32.08 0.57
CA LYS A 190 3.61 33.00 0.04
C LYS A 190 2.37 32.24 -0.48
N ILE A 191 2.55 31.17 -1.25
CA ILE A 191 1.46 30.31 -1.72
C ILE A 191 0.71 29.69 -0.54
N LYS A 192 1.42 29.15 0.46
CA LYS A 192 0.84 28.57 1.66
C LYS A 192 -0.04 29.58 2.40
N ASN A 193 0.45 30.79 2.62
CA ASN A 193 -0.29 31.84 3.31
C ASN A 193 -1.55 32.23 2.53
N ILE A 194 -1.45 32.43 1.20
CA ILE A 194 -2.60 32.72 0.34
C ILE A 194 -3.66 31.61 0.44
N LEU A 195 -3.24 30.33 0.38
CA LEU A 195 -4.14 29.20 0.48
C LEU A 195 -4.85 29.16 1.84
N VAL A 196 -4.08 29.21 2.94
CA VAL A 196 -4.62 29.12 4.30
C VAL A 196 -5.61 30.26 4.55
N GLU A 197 -5.25 31.51 4.25
CA GLU A 197 -6.12 32.66 4.43
C GLU A 197 -7.40 32.55 3.60
N THR A 198 -7.30 32.08 2.36
CA THR A 198 -8.46 31.93 1.48
C THR A 198 -9.37 30.82 1.99
N PHE A 199 -8.85 29.63 2.30
CA PHE A 199 -9.68 28.52 2.83
C PHE A 199 -10.36 28.90 4.15
N VAL A 200 -9.67 29.61 5.05
CA VAL A 200 -10.29 30.14 6.29
C VAL A 200 -11.40 31.10 5.97
N SER A 201 -11.21 32.05 5.03
CA SER A 201 -12.22 33.06 4.67
C SER A 201 -13.49 32.45 4.07
N PHE A 202 -13.33 31.38 3.29
CA PHE A 202 -14.45 30.63 2.69
C PHE A 202 -14.99 29.50 3.58
N LYS A 203 -14.44 29.31 4.79
CA LYS A 203 -14.76 28.20 5.69
C LYS A 203 -14.65 26.84 5.01
N HIS A 204 -13.71 26.70 4.08
CA HIS A 204 -13.48 25.46 3.34
C HIS A 204 -12.57 24.53 4.17
N PRO A 205 -13.07 23.36 4.61
CA PRO A 205 -12.27 22.43 5.39
C PRO A 205 -11.22 21.79 4.50
N ILE A 206 -9.99 21.74 4.98
CA ILE A 206 -8.87 21.09 4.28
C ILE A 206 -8.00 20.33 5.27
N THR A 207 -7.56 19.14 4.90
CA THR A 207 -6.57 18.39 5.67
C THR A 207 -5.16 18.92 5.41
N GLU A 208 -4.23 18.67 6.34
CA GLU A 208 -2.82 19.06 6.16
C GLU A 208 -2.21 18.39 4.90
N ALA A 209 -2.53 17.13 4.65
CA ALA A 209 -2.08 16.42 3.46
C ALA A 209 -2.61 17.06 2.16
N SER A 210 -3.91 17.41 2.10
CA SER A 210 -4.51 18.08 0.94
C SER A 210 -3.95 19.51 0.76
N LEU A 211 -3.68 20.24 1.85
CA LEU A 211 -3.03 21.54 1.80
C LEU A 211 -1.62 21.44 1.20
N ASN A 212 -0.82 20.50 1.66
CA ASN A 212 0.54 20.28 1.14
C ASN A 212 0.51 19.92 -0.35
N ASN A 213 -0.41 19.06 -0.78
CA ASN A 213 -0.60 18.73 -2.18
C ASN A 213 -1.02 19.97 -3.01
N ALA A 214 -1.92 20.81 -2.48
CA ALA A 214 -2.33 22.04 -3.14
C ALA A 214 -1.18 23.05 -3.28
N ILE A 215 -0.31 23.16 -2.26
CA ILE A 215 0.89 24.00 -2.32
C ILE A 215 1.82 23.53 -3.45
N VAL A 216 2.09 22.24 -3.56
CA VAL A 216 2.94 21.68 -4.64
C VAL A 216 2.33 21.94 -6.01
N GLN A 217 1.01 21.70 -6.14
CA GLN A 217 0.27 21.94 -7.37
C GLN A 217 0.40 23.41 -7.84
N LEU A 218 0.15 24.35 -6.93
CA LEU A 218 0.24 25.78 -7.25
C LEU A 218 1.67 26.25 -7.49
N TYR A 219 2.65 25.69 -6.77
CA TYR A 219 4.06 26.01 -6.97
C TYR A 219 4.53 25.60 -8.38
N VAL A 220 4.22 24.38 -8.80
CA VAL A 220 4.53 23.91 -10.16
C VAL A 220 3.79 24.76 -11.21
N ALA A 221 2.51 25.06 -10.98
CA ALA A 221 1.74 25.92 -11.88
C ALA A 221 2.37 27.31 -11.99
N LEU A 222 2.80 27.90 -10.86
CA LEU A 222 3.44 29.23 -10.83
C LEU A 222 4.74 29.24 -11.64
N GLU A 223 5.65 28.26 -11.41
CA GLU A 223 6.90 28.17 -12.18
C GLU A 223 6.63 28.03 -13.68
N ARG A 224 5.67 27.19 -14.04
CA ARG A 224 5.31 27.00 -15.45
C ARG A 224 4.73 28.27 -16.08
N MET A 225 3.84 28.98 -15.37
CA MET A 225 3.26 30.24 -15.86
C MET A 225 4.30 31.36 -15.97
N GLN A 226 5.30 31.41 -15.08
CA GLN A 226 6.42 32.34 -15.18
C GLN A 226 7.26 32.10 -16.45
N ASP A 227 7.39 30.86 -16.85
CA ASP A 227 8.06 30.46 -18.10
C ASP A 227 7.11 30.46 -19.32
N TRP A 228 5.91 31.07 -19.22
CA TRP A 228 4.90 31.18 -20.29
C TRP A 228 4.29 29.86 -20.77
N PHE A 229 4.29 28.82 -19.93
CA PHE A 229 3.55 27.59 -20.19
C PHE A 229 2.19 27.63 -19.51
N PHE A 230 1.13 27.69 -20.30
CA PHE A 230 -0.25 27.73 -19.83
C PHE A 230 -1.02 26.51 -20.29
N ILE A 231 -2.04 26.13 -19.51
CA ILE A 231 -3.00 25.10 -19.92
C ILE A 231 -3.83 25.64 -21.08
N GLU A 232 -3.81 24.92 -22.21
CA GLU A 232 -4.60 25.29 -23.38
C GLU A 232 -6.08 24.91 -23.19
N PRO A 233 -7.03 25.68 -23.74
CA PRO A 233 -8.45 25.30 -23.69
C PRO A 233 -8.75 23.92 -24.28
N SER A 234 -7.97 23.49 -25.26
CA SER A 234 -8.05 22.17 -25.89
C SER A 234 -7.63 21.01 -24.98
N ASP A 235 -6.85 21.30 -23.92
CA ASP A 235 -6.35 20.29 -22.98
C ASP A 235 -7.43 19.84 -21.97
N MET A 236 -8.53 20.59 -21.86
CA MET A 236 -9.52 20.39 -20.82
C MET A 236 -10.94 20.73 -21.29
N GLU A 237 -11.77 19.70 -21.46
CA GLU A 237 -13.21 19.86 -21.63
C GLU A 237 -13.90 19.60 -20.28
N ILE A 238 -14.49 20.66 -19.67
CA ILE A 238 -15.13 20.58 -18.35
C ILE A 238 -16.61 20.34 -18.54
N ALA A 239 -17.08 19.21 -18.05
CA ALA A 239 -18.50 18.83 -18.03
C ALA A 239 -19.15 19.00 -16.64
N GLU A 240 -18.35 19.20 -15.60
CA GLU A 240 -18.81 19.29 -14.21
C GLU A 240 -19.16 20.71 -13.80
N ASN A 241 -20.14 20.84 -12.88
CA ASN A 241 -20.34 22.09 -12.17
C ASN A 241 -19.19 22.27 -11.16
N LEU A 242 -18.42 23.33 -11.30
CA LEU A 242 -17.24 23.61 -10.46
C LEU A 242 -17.53 24.51 -9.25
N GLU A 243 -18.74 24.97 -9.04
CA GLU A 243 -19.07 25.73 -7.82
C GLU A 243 -19.24 24.76 -6.61
N PRO A 244 -18.76 25.11 -5.39
CA PRO A 244 -18.15 26.41 -5.00
C PRO A 244 -16.63 26.52 -5.27
N GLU A 245 -15.97 25.47 -5.72
CA GLU A 245 -14.50 25.40 -5.88
C GLU A 245 -13.98 26.46 -6.86
N TYR A 246 -14.75 26.78 -7.89
CA TYR A 246 -14.38 27.84 -8.85
C TYR A 246 -14.25 29.22 -8.19
N THR A 247 -15.19 29.58 -7.33
CA THR A 247 -15.14 30.86 -6.62
C THR A 247 -13.94 30.97 -5.71
N ILE A 248 -13.59 29.89 -5.00
CA ILE A 248 -12.38 29.80 -4.14
C ILE A 248 -11.11 29.89 -4.99
N SER A 249 -11.04 29.12 -6.08
CA SER A 249 -9.93 29.11 -7.01
C SER A 249 -9.67 30.49 -7.59
N LYS A 250 -10.72 31.18 -8.02
CA LYS A 250 -10.64 32.55 -8.56
C LYS A 250 -10.04 33.52 -7.57
N GLU A 251 -10.41 33.48 -6.30
CA GLU A 251 -9.83 34.32 -5.25
C GLU A 251 -8.35 33.98 -5.02
N ILE A 252 -7.99 32.69 -4.93
CA ILE A 252 -6.60 32.24 -4.80
C ILE A 252 -5.75 32.80 -5.94
N PHE A 253 -6.18 32.62 -7.19
CA PHE A 253 -5.42 33.08 -8.35
C PHE A 253 -5.42 34.61 -8.51
N SER A 254 -6.45 35.31 -8.04
CA SER A 254 -6.43 36.77 -7.94
C SER A 254 -5.31 37.28 -7.02
N ARG A 255 -5.10 36.61 -5.86
CA ARG A 255 -4.03 36.91 -4.92
C ARG A 255 -2.66 36.53 -5.45
N ILE A 256 -2.52 35.34 -6.05
CA ILE A 256 -1.28 34.88 -6.69
C ILE A 256 -0.89 35.83 -7.82
N GLY A 257 -1.82 36.25 -8.68
CA GLY A 257 -1.56 37.19 -9.76
C GLY A 257 -1.04 38.52 -9.28
N LYS A 258 -1.55 39.06 -8.15
CA LYS A 258 -1.06 40.28 -7.51
C LYS A 258 0.32 40.10 -6.88
N GLU A 259 0.53 38.99 -6.15
CA GLU A 259 1.78 38.75 -5.42
C GLU A 259 2.97 38.47 -6.36
N PHE A 260 2.72 37.75 -7.47
CA PHE A 260 3.77 37.33 -8.41
C PHE A 260 3.74 38.12 -9.74
N PHE A 261 2.90 39.16 -9.84
CA PHE A 261 2.79 40.03 -11.02
C PHE A 261 2.46 39.28 -12.32
N LEU A 262 1.57 38.29 -12.22
CA LEU A 262 1.17 37.42 -13.34
C LEU A 262 -0.28 37.69 -13.77
N ARG A 263 -0.51 37.65 -15.09
CA ARG A 263 -1.86 37.55 -15.64
C ARG A 263 -2.22 36.07 -15.82
N ILE A 264 -3.19 35.61 -15.04
CA ILE A 264 -3.55 34.21 -14.99
C ILE A 264 -4.77 33.96 -15.89
N PRO A 265 -4.67 33.01 -16.86
CA PRO A 265 -5.78 32.61 -17.71
C PRO A 265 -6.89 31.89 -16.93
N GLU A 266 -8.10 31.92 -17.47
CA GLU A 266 -9.27 31.26 -16.92
C GLU A 266 -9.10 29.72 -16.85
N THR A 267 -8.35 29.14 -17.78
CA THR A 267 -8.04 27.71 -17.80
C THR A 267 -7.30 27.24 -16.55
N GLU A 268 -6.41 28.04 -15.99
CA GLU A 268 -5.69 27.74 -14.75
C GLU A 268 -6.65 27.74 -13.54
N ILE A 269 -7.56 28.72 -13.49
CA ILE A 269 -8.57 28.84 -12.45
C ILE A 269 -9.49 27.61 -12.46
N ASN A 270 -9.97 27.25 -13.62
CA ASN A 270 -10.82 26.09 -13.83
C ASN A 270 -10.11 24.78 -13.49
N TYR A 271 -8.85 24.63 -13.88
CA TYR A 271 -8.07 23.43 -13.58
C TYR A 271 -7.87 23.25 -12.08
N PHE A 272 -7.55 24.30 -11.35
CA PHE A 272 -7.39 24.22 -9.90
C PHE A 272 -8.72 24.03 -9.17
N ALA A 273 -9.82 24.60 -9.66
CA ALA A 273 -11.17 24.31 -9.15
C ALA A 273 -11.51 22.82 -9.30
N LEU A 274 -11.22 22.26 -10.48
CA LEU A 274 -11.39 20.84 -10.75
C LEU A 274 -10.50 19.96 -9.84
N TYR A 275 -9.25 20.38 -9.63
CA TYR A 275 -8.35 19.74 -8.68
C TYR A 275 -8.93 19.72 -7.27
N MET A 276 -9.42 20.87 -6.73
CA MET A 276 -10.04 20.93 -5.42
C MET A 276 -11.26 20.02 -5.31
N LYS A 277 -12.11 20.00 -6.34
CA LYS A 277 -13.28 19.11 -6.40
C LYS A 277 -12.86 17.63 -6.36
N GLY A 278 -11.78 17.28 -7.02
CA GLY A 278 -11.19 15.94 -6.99
C GLY A 278 -10.56 15.56 -5.65
N GLN A 279 -10.15 16.53 -4.82
CA GLN A 279 -9.65 16.24 -3.46
C GLN A 279 -10.76 15.85 -2.48
N GLY A 280 -12.01 16.23 -2.78
CA GLY A 280 -13.17 15.99 -1.93
C GLY A 280 -13.19 16.89 -0.69
N SER A 281 -14.15 17.78 -0.61
CA SER A 281 -14.46 18.46 0.65
C SER A 281 -15.49 17.63 1.38
N PHE A 282 -15.16 17.16 2.58
CA PHE A 282 -16.10 16.46 3.46
C PHE A 282 -17.14 17.45 4.05
N ASN A 283 -17.95 18.04 3.22
CA ASN A 283 -19.16 18.72 3.70
C ASN A 283 -20.24 17.65 3.84
N SER A 284 -20.60 17.36 5.07
CA SER A 284 -21.69 16.45 5.46
C SER A 284 -23.09 16.82 4.92
N SER A 285 -23.18 17.87 4.10
CA SER A 285 -24.38 18.37 3.46
C SER A 285 -24.50 18.01 1.98
N ASP A 286 -23.48 17.38 1.38
CA ASP A 286 -23.56 16.96 -0.02
C ASP A 286 -24.54 15.78 -0.14
N VAL A 287 -25.65 16.03 -0.77
CA VAL A 287 -26.64 15.00 -1.12
C VAL A 287 -25.95 13.98 -2.02
N ILE A 288 -25.86 12.73 -1.55
CA ILE A 288 -25.34 11.62 -2.36
C ILE A 288 -26.16 11.57 -3.66
N SER A 289 -25.48 11.70 -4.81
CA SER A 289 -26.14 11.59 -6.09
C SER A 289 -26.69 10.17 -6.28
N SER A 290 -27.94 10.07 -6.72
CA SER A 290 -28.59 8.79 -7.03
C SER A 290 -27.79 7.97 -8.03
N ASP A 291 -27.10 8.64 -8.96
CA ASP A 291 -26.29 7.98 -9.99
C ASP A 291 -25.01 7.37 -9.42
N VAL A 292 -24.40 8.03 -8.42
CA VAL A 292 -23.21 7.49 -7.73
C VAL A 292 -23.62 6.31 -6.84
N ASP A 293 -24.73 6.42 -6.11
CA ASP A 293 -25.22 5.31 -5.27
C ASP A 293 -25.59 4.09 -6.12
N LYS A 294 -26.22 4.30 -7.28
CA LYS A 294 -26.51 3.22 -8.22
C LYS A 294 -25.24 2.56 -8.74
N LEU A 295 -24.23 3.34 -9.13
CA LEU A 295 -22.94 2.84 -9.60
C LEU A 295 -22.26 1.96 -8.53
N ILE A 296 -22.38 2.37 -7.26
CA ILE A 296 -21.83 1.61 -6.13
C ILE A 296 -22.60 0.30 -5.92
N LEU A 297 -23.93 0.36 -5.96
CA LEU A 297 -24.76 -0.83 -5.84
C LEU A 297 -24.46 -1.85 -6.95
N ASP A 298 -24.41 -1.39 -8.21
CA ASP A 298 -24.07 -2.25 -9.34
C ASP A 298 -22.71 -2.94 -9.14
N ALA A 299 -21.69 -2.20 -8.62
CA ALA A 299 -20.37 -2.76 -8.31
C ALA A 299 -20.39 -3.75 -7.13
N LEU A 300 -21.17 -3.49 -6.07
CA LEU A 300 -21.31 -4.39 -4.93
C LEU A 300 -22.11 -5.64 -5.30
N GLU A 301 -23.10 -5.54 -6.19
CA GLU A 301 -23.81 -6.69 -6.74
C GLU A 301 -22.90 -7.58 -7.59
N GLU A 302 -22.01 -7.00 -8.44
CA GLU A 302 -20.98 -7.78 -9.14
C GLU A 302 -20.08 -8.53 -8.14
N ILE A 303 -19.67 -7.90 -7.03
CA ILE A 303 -18.87 -8.54 -5.97
C ILE A 303 -19.64 -9.68 -5.32
N ARG A 304 -20.92 -9.46 -4.95
CA ARG A 304 -21.77 -10.52 -4.37
C ARG A 304 -21.87 -11.72 -5.29
N ASP A 305 -22.15 -11.50 -6.55
CA ASP A 305 -22.39 -12.58 -7.51
C ASP A 305 -21.11 -13.37 -7.81
N GLN A 306 -19.94 -12.75 -7.72
CA GLN A 306 -18.64 -13.40 -8.00
C GLN A 306 -18.01 -14.06 -6.76
N TYR A 307 -18.09 -13.40 -5.60
CA TYR A 307 -17.41 -13.86 -4.38
C TYR A 307 -18.35 -14.47 -3.33
N ASN A 308 -19.66 -14.42 -3.56
CA ASN A 308 -20.67 -14.77 -2.55
C ASN A 308 -20.51 -13.95 -1.25
N ILE A 309 -20.06 -12.70 -1.38
CA ILE A 309 -19.91 -11.70 -0.31
C ILE A 309 -20.94 -10.61 -0.54
N ASP A 310 -21.99 -10.57 0.27
CA ASP A 310 -23.03 -9.56 0.15
C ASP A 310 -22.76 -8.37 1.09
N LEU A 311 -22.41 -7.23 0.49
CA LEU A 311 -22.19 -5.94 1.16
C LEU A 311 -23.22 -4.89 0.74
N THR A 312 -24.26 -5.27 -0.03
CA THR A 312 -25.23 -4.35 -0.62
C THR A 312 -26.09 -3.64 0.41
N ASP A 313 -26.43 -4.31 1.52
CA ASP A 313 -27.25 -3.77 2.60
C ASP A 313 -26.46 -2.93 3.63
N ASN A 314 -25.11 -2.89 3.52
CA ASN A 314 -24.29 -2.12 4.45
C ASN A 314 -24.36 -0.62 4.14
N LEU A 315 -25.27 0.08 4.81
CA LEU A 315 -25.51 1.52 4.60
C LEU A 315 -24.26 2.36 4.92
N ASN A 316 -23.52 2.02 5.97
CA ASN A 316 -22.30 2.75 6.36
C ASN A 316 -21.23 2.65 5.27
N LEU A 317 -21.03 1.46 4.68
CA LEU A 317 -20.15 1.26 3.55
C LEU A 317 -20.60 2.06 2.33
N ARG A 318 -21.87 1.99 1.97
CA ARG A 318 -22.42 2.72 0.82
C ARG A 318 -22.24 4.22 0.94
N ILE A 319 -22.47 4.79 2.13
CA ILE A 319 -22.21 6.21 2.40
C ILE A 319 -20.72 6.53 2.23
N ALA A 320 -19.84 5.75 2.84
CA ALA A 320 -18.39 5.97 2.76
C ALA A 320 -17.87 5.85 1.31
N LEU A 321 -18.32 4.82 0.58
CA LEU A 321 -17.99 4.65 -0.84
C LEU A 321 -18.56 5.78 -1.70
N SER A 322 -19.76 6.28 -1.41
CA SER A 322 -20.37 7.37 -2.17
C SER A 322 -19.58 8.66 -2.07
N LEU A 323 -19.16 9.02 -0.86
CA LEU A 323 -18.32 10.21 -0.63
C LEU A 323 -16.95 10.07 -1.33
N HIS A 324 -16.33 8.89 -1.22
CA HIS A 324 -15.05 8.64 -1.86
C HIS A 324 -15.16 8.58 -3.40
N THR A 325 -16.15 7.85 -3.93
CA THR A 325 -16.32 7.60 -5.36
C THR A 325 -16.73 8.86 -6.11
N ALA A 326 -17.51 9.76 -5.52
CA ALA A 326 -17.85 11.04 -6.15
C ALA A 326 -16.58 11.85 -6.52
N SER A 327 -15.63 11.96 -5.61
CA SER A 327 -14.35 12.61 -5.86
C SER A 327 -13.44 11.79 -6.78
N LEU A 328 -13.44 10.47 -6.62
CA LEU A 328 -12.67 9.54 -7.46
C LEU A 328 -13.09 9.62 -8.94
N ILE A 329 -14.38 9.74 -9.24
CA ILE A 329 -14.88 9.90 -10.63
C ILE A 329 -14.26 11.13 -11.28
N VAL A 330 -14.20 12.27 -10.58
CA VAL A 330 -13.54 13.49 -11.08
C VAL A 330 -12.06 13.19 -11.35
N ARG A 331 -11.36 12.57 -10.40
CA ARG A 331 -9.94 12.24 -10.55
C ARG A 331 -9.67 11.27 -11.71
N ILE A 332 -10.54 10.28 -11.93
CA ILE A 332 -10.45 9.35 -13.07
C ILE A 332 -10.64 10.09 -14.38
N LYS A 333 -11.71 10.90 -14.50
CA LYS A 333 -12.04 11.63 -15.73
C LYS A 333 -10.93 12.58 -16.17
N TYR A 334 -10.27 13.23 -15.22
CA TYR A 334 -9.29 14.28 -15.50
C TYR A 334 -7.83 13.86 -15.22
N ASN A 335 -7.55 12.56 -15.03
CA ASN A 335 -6.21 11.99 -14.78
C ASN A 335 -5.49 12.60 -13.57
N MET A 336 -6.24 12.92 -12.52
CA MET A 336 -5.74 13.53 -11.27
C MET A 336 -5.71 12.55 -10.10
N GLN A 337 -5.51 11.26 -10.36
CA GLN A 337 -5.58 10.22 -9.33
C GLN A 337 -4.51 10.42 -8.25
N LEU A 338 -4.91 10.18 -7.01
CA LEU A 338 -4.06 10.41 -5.84
C LEU A 338 -2.97 9.34 -5.71
N LYS A 339 -1.88 9.71 -5.04
CA LYS A 339 -0.85 8.76 -4.59
C LYS A 339 -1.15 8.28 -3.17
N ASN A 340 -0.85 7.02 -2.91
CA ASN A 340 -1.01 6.40 -1.60
C ASN A 340 0.30 5.71 -1.19
N HIS A 341 1.02 6.29 -0.24
CA HIS A 341 2.29 5.73 0.24
C HIS A 341 2.13 4.40 0.99
N LEU A 342 0.90 4.00 1.30
CA LEU A 342 0.59 2.76 2.02
C LEU A 342 0.13 1.62 1.10
N VAL A 343 0.19 1.77 -0.23
CA VAL A 343 -0.28 0.74 -1.19
C VAL A 343 0.29 -0.63 -0.87
N ASP A 344 1.61 -0.75 -0.75
CA ASP A 344 2.26 -2.05 -0.49
C ASP A 344 1.89 -2.61 0.88
N TYR A 345 1.77 -1.75 1.89
CA TYR A 345 1.30 -2.15 3.22
C TYR A 345 -0.15 -2.65 3.17
N ILE A 346 -1.04 -1.97 2.46
CA ILE A 346 -2.45 -2.34 2.32
C ILE A 346 -2.58 -3.66 1.55
N LYS A 347 -1.83 -3.83 0.45
CA LYS A 347 -1.79 -5.10 -0.30
C LYS A 347 -1.39 -6.28 0.58
N GLN A 348 -0.36 -6.10 1.41
CA GLN A 348 0.18 -7.15 2.27
C GLN A 348 -0.68 -7.43 3.50
N THR A 349 -1.29 -6.39 4.08
CA THR A 349 -2.02 -6.51 5.35
C THR A 349 -3.51 -6.80 5.14
N PHE A 350 -4.11 -6.26 4.08
CA PHE A 350 -5.54 -6.36 3.77
C PHE A 350 -5.80 -6.88 2.35
N PRO A 351 -5.25 -8.05 1.98
CA PRO A 351 -5.27 -8.55 0.60
C PRO A 351 -6.67 -8.76 0.06
N GLN A 352 -7.60 -9.25 0.88
CA GLN A 352 -9.00 -9.38 0.46
C GLN A 352 -9.67 -8.05 0.19
N GLY A 353 -9.44 -7.06 1.07
CA GLY A 353 -9.93 -5.71 0.84
C GLY A 353 -9.37 -5.13 -0.46
N PHE A 354 -8.09 -5.38 -0.74
CA PHE A 354 -7.45 -4.94 -1.97
C PHE A 354 -8.02 -5.66 -3.20
N ASP A 355 -8.28 -6.95 -3.08
CA ASP A 355 -8.90 -7.75 -4.14
C ASP A 355 -10.32 -7.27 -4.45
N LEU A 356 -11.17 -7.08 -3.45
CA LEU A 356 -12.49 -6.46 -3.62
C LEU A 356 -12.40 -5.06 -4.22
N GLY A 357 -11.36 -4.27 -3.83
CA GLY A 357 -11.05 -2.97 -4.40
C GLY A 357 -10.74 -3.04 -5.90
N ILE A 358 -10.04 -4.08 -6.36
CA ILE A 358 -9.76 -4.31 -7.79
C ILE A 358 -11.07 -4.53 -8.55
N TYR A 359 -12.00 -5.31 -8.00
CA TYR A 359 -13.30 -5.55 -8.63
C TYR A 359 -14.13 -4.28 -8.73
N PHE A 360 -14.24 -3.57 -7.62
CA PHE A 360 -14.94 -2.28 -7.59
C PHE A 360 -14.33 -1.31 -8.62
N ALA A 361 -13.01 -1.20 -8.66
CA ALA A 361 -12.29 -0.38 -9.62
C ALA A 361 -12.48 -0.86 -11.07
N SER A 362 -12.56 -2.17 -11.30
CA SER A 362 -12.86 -2.74 -12.63
C SER A 362 -14.21 -2.31 -13.16
N HIS A 363 -15.24 -2.27 -12.28
CA HIS A 363 -16.55 -1.73 -12.64
C HIS A 363 -16.45 -0.26 -13.06
N LEU A 364 -15.74 0.58 -12.29
CA LEU A 364 -15.50 1.98 -12.66
C LEU A 364 -14.75 2.11 -13.99
N GLN A 365 -13.75 1.24 -14.24
CA GLN A 365 -13.00 1.23 -15.50
C GLN A 365 -13.88 0.89 -16.72
N LYS A 366 -14.84 -0.03 -16.55
CA LYS A 366 -15.83 -0.36 -17.60
C LYS A 366 -16.72 0.85 -17.93
N VAL A 367 -17.15 1.60 -16.90
CA VAL A 367 -18.06 2.75 -17.07
C VAL A 367 -17.33 3.96 -17.65
N PHE A 368 -16.15 4.29 -17.16
CA PHE A 368 -15.42 5.51 -17.53
C PHE A 368 -14.36 5.31 -18.61
N HIS A 369 -14.10 4.08 -19.06
CA HIS A 369 -13.07 3.70 -20.04
C HIS A 369 -11.67 4.24 -19.70
N LYS A 370 -11.37 4.38 -18.40
CA LYS A 370 -10.09 4.86 -17.90
C LYS A 370 -9.58 3.96 -16.77
N LYS A 371 -8.26 3.80 -16.68
CA LYS A 371 -7.61 2.96 -15.69
C LYS A 371 -7.66 3.61 -14.30
N VAL A 372 -8.05 2.85 -13.29
CA VAL A 372 -7.92 3.21 -11.87
C VAL A 372 -6.56 2.73 -11.37
N THR A 373 -5.80 3.57 -10.68
CA THR A 373 -4.45 3.23 -10.17
C THR A 373 -4.54 2.34 -8.93
N ASP A 374 -3.44 1.64 -8.62
CA ASP A 374 -3.34 0.84 -7.38
C ASP A 374 -3.45 1.72 -6.12
N ASP A 375 -3.01 2.97 -6.22
CA ASP A 375 -3.13 3.97 -5.17
C ASP A 375 -4.60 4.22 -4.78
N GLU A 376 -5.47 4.42 -5.78
CA GLU A 376 -6.91 4.63 -5.56
C GLU A 376 -7.61 3.34 -5.13
N ILE A 377 -7.20 2.20 -5.69
CA ILE A 377 -7.69 0.88 -5.26
C ILE A 377 -7.39 0.65 -3.78
N ALA A 378 -6.21 1.05 -3.29
CA ALA A 378 -5.86 0.92 -1.88
C ALA A 378 -6.76 1.75 -0.95
N PHE A 379 -7.22 2.92 -1.37
CA PHE A 379 -8.21 3.68 -0.60
C PHE A 379 -9.57 2.98 -0.55
N LEU A 380 -10.06 2.44 -1.69
CA LEU A 380 -11.29 1.66 -1.75
C LEU A 380 -11.19 0.38 -0.90
N ALA A 381 -10.03 -0.28 -0.94
CA ALA A 381 -9.75 -1.51 -0.20
C ALA A 381 -9.95 -1.38 1.31
N ILE A 382 -9.58 -0.23 1.90
CA ILE A 382 -9.77 0.02 3.33
C ILE A 382 -11.26 0.05 3.70
N HIS A 383 -12.09 0.71 2.89
CA HIS A 383 -13.54 0.76 3.13
C HIS A 383 -14.17 -0.62 3.02
N LEU A 384 -13.85 -1.37 1.96
CA LEU A 384 -14.37 -2.71 1.72
C LEU A 384 -13.92 -3.71 2.78
N TYR A 385 -12.63 -3.68 3.16
CA TYR A 385 -12.12 -4.53 4.22
C TYR A 385 -12.78 -4.23 5.58
N THR A 386 -12.95 -2.96 5.93
CA THR A 386 -13.60 -2.57 7.18
C THR A 386 -15.04 -3.07 7.23
N ALA A 387 -15.78 -2.94 6.14
CA ALA A 387 -17.15 -3.44 6.05
C ALA A 387 -17.22 -4.96 6.18
N LEU A 388 -16.31 -5.67 5.51
CA LEU A 388 -16.21 -7.12 5.56
C LEU A 388 -15.85 -7.61 6.98
N ALA A 389 -14.89 -6.95 7.63
CA ALA A 389 -14.50 -7.28 9.00
C ALA A 389 -15.65 -7.04 10.00
N ASN A 390 -16.39 -5.94 9.84
CA ASN A 390 -17.55 -5.64 10.69
C ASN A 390 -18.70 -6.61 10.45
N GLN A 391 -18.96 -7.01 9.19
CA GLN A 391 -19.99 -8.00 8.88
C GLN A 391 -19.74 -9.34 9.59
N HIS A 392 -18.48 -9.74 9.69
CA HIS A 392 -18.09 -10.93 10.44
C HIS A 392 -18.19 -10.74 11.96
N GLN A 393 -18.09 -9.50 12.47
CA GLN A 393 -18.26 -9.19 13.89
C GLN A 393 -19.72 -9.03 14.29
N GLU A 394 -20.55 -8.41 13.45
CA GLU A 394 -22.00 -8.21 13.71
C GLU A 394 -22.81 -9.50 13.53
N GLY A 395 -22.30 -10.49 12.79
CA GLY A 395 -23.01 -11.72 12.47
C GLY A 395 -23.04 -12.76 13.59
N GLU A 396 -22.03 -12.86 14.45
CA GLU A 396 -21.92 -13.92 15.43
C GLU A 396 -21.08 -13.56 16.65
N THR A 397 -21.63 -12.77 17.58
CA THR A 397 -21.07 -12.78 18.93
C THR A 397 -21.28 -14.16 19.52
N LYS A 398 -20.19 -14.78 19.97
CA LYS A 398 -20.19 -16.16 20.49
C LYS A 398 -20.48 -16.17 21.99
N LYS A 399 -21.32 -17.11 22.42
CA LYS A 399 -21.48 -17.44 23.82
C LYS A 399 -20.42 -18.47 24.22
N VAL A 400 -19.61 -18.15 25.19
CA VAL A 400 -18.49 -18.99 25.62
C VAL A 400 -18.76 -19.54 27.02
N LEU A 401 -18.70 -20.86 27.18
CA LEU A 401 -18.76 -21.53 28.45
C LEU A 401 -17.39 -22.05 28.85
N VAL A 402 -16.90 -21.63 30.02
CA VAL A 402 -15.64 -22.11 30.61
C VAL A 402 -15.94 -23.14 31.70
N ILE A 403 -15.49 -24.37 31.48
CA ILE A 403 -15.58 -25.48 32.42
C ILE A 403 -14.37 -25.43 33.32
N SER A 404 -14.56 -25.10 34.60
CA SER A 404 -13.44 -24.86 35.51
C SER A 404 -13.77 -25.23 36.94
N SER A 405 -12.92 -26.06 37.55
CA SER A 405 -12.94 -26.37 39.00
C SER A 405 -12.04 -25.47 39.84
N MET A 406 -11.49 -24.41 39.20
CA MET A 406 -10.61 -23.43 39.86
C MET A 406 -11.34 -22.58 40.92
N ARG A 407 -10.56 -21.95 41.79
CA ARG A 407 -11.09 -20.99 42.77
C ARG A 407 -11.65 -19.76 42.09
N GLN A 408 -12.60 -19.10 42.76
CA GLN A 408 -13.28 -17.94 42.22
C GLN A 408 -12.31 -16.80 41.82
N SER A 409 -11.24 -16.58 42.57
CA SER A 409 -10.22 -15.56 42.28
C SER A 409 -9.43 -15.86 41.00
N GLU A 410 -9.16 -17.12 40.72
CA GLU A 410 -8.45 -17.58 39.51
C GLU A 410 -9.37 -17.47 38.29
N ASN A 411 -10.63 -17.85 38.45
CA ASN A 411 -11.66 -17.68 37.42
C ASN A 411 -11.90 -16.21 37.05
N ILE A 412 -11.85 -15.29 38.01
CA ILE A 412 -11.95 -13.85 37.76
C ILE A 412 -10.78 -13.37 36.89
N LEU A 413 -9.55 -13.80 37.20
CA LEU A 413 -8.37 -13.41 36.42
C LEU A 413 -8.43 -13.98 34.98
N LEU A 414 -8.80 -15.24 34.84
CA LEU A 414 -9.00 -15.88 33.53
C LEU A 414 -10.09 -15.15 32.74
N LYS A 415 -11.21 -14.85 33.37
CA LYS A 415 -12.31 -14.09 32.77
C LYS A 415 -11.84 -12.73 32.22
N GLN A 416 -11.05 -12.00 33.02
CA GLN A 416 -10.51 -10.70 32.62
C GLN A 416 -9.58 -10.83 31.41
N THR A 417 -8.74 -11.84 31.39
CA THR A 417 -7.81 -12.11 30.29
C THR A 417 -8.56 -12.46 28.99
N LEU A 418 -9.54 -13.37 29.06
CA LEU A 418 -10.36 -13.74 27.92
C LEU A 418 -11.17 -12.56 27.37
N LEU A 419 -11.76 -11.72 28.24
CA LEU A 419 -12.46 -10.52 27.83
C LEU A 419 -11.54 -9.49 27.20
N ASN A 420 -10.32 -9.30 27.71
CA ASN A 420 -9.32 -8.41 27.09
C ASN A 420 -8.91 -8.88 25.70
N TRP A 421 -8.94 -10.18 25.44
CA TRP A 421 -8.59 -10.72 24.14
C TRP A 421 -9.74 -10.72 23.13
N PHE A 422 -10.96 -10.97 23.58
CA PHE A 422 -12.09 -11.33 22.73
C PHE A 422 -13.41 -10.61 23.08
N SER A 423 -13.36 -9.45 23.77
CA SER A 423 -14.56 -8.68 24.14
C SER A 423 -15.48 -8.39 22.96
N ASP A 424 -14.89 -8.13 21.79
CA ASP A 424 -15.61 -7.69 20.59
C ASP A 424 -16.39 -8.82 19.92
N ILE A 425 -16.04 -10.07 20.22
CA ILE A 425 -16.64 -11.28 19.62
C ILE A 425 -17.35 -12.18 20.64
N THR A 426 -17.35 -11.82 21.92
CA THR A 426 -17.97 -12.62 22.98
C THR A 426 -19.19 -11.88 23.53
N SER A 427 -20.40 -12.41 23.28
CA SER A 427 -21.64 -11.87 23.83
C SER A 427 -21.84 -12.26 25.29
N GLU A 428 -21.43 -13.45 25.65
CA GLU A 428 -21.57 -14.01 27.00
C GLU A 428 -20.37 -14.88 27.35
N LEU A 429 -19.80 -14.70 28.55
CA LEU A 429 -18.71 -15.53 29.07
C LEU A 429 -19.10 -16.04 30.46
N THR A 430 -19.47 -17.32 30.53
CA THR A 430 -19.98 -18.00 31.72
C THR A 430 -19.01 -19.04 32.23
N PHE A 431 -18.90 -19.22 33.54
CA PHE A 431 -18.07 -20.23 34.19
C PHE A 431 -18.96 -21.22 34.92
N LYS A 432 -18.75 -22.53 34.68
CA LYS A 432 -19.43 -23.63 35.38
C LYS A 432 -18.41 -24.70 35.79
N THR A 433 -18.68 -25.40 36.88
CA THR A 433 -17.93 -26.63 37.18
C THR A 433 -18.43 -27.78 36.30
N PRO A 434 -17.63 -28.84 36.10
CA PRO A 434 -18.06 -29.99 35.30
C PRO A 434 -19.42 -30.57 35.72
N GLU A 435 -19.74 -30.54 37.04
CA GLU A 435 -20.97 -31.07 37.61
C GLU A 435 -22.17 -30.14 37.39
N GLN A 436 -21.97 -28.89 37.04
CA GLN A 436 -23.02 -27.88 36.80
C GLN A 436 -23.46 -27.83 35.34
N ILE A 437 -22.82 -28.58 34.45
CA ILE A 437 -23.15 -28.58 33.04
C ILE A 437 -24.39 -29.44 32.83
N GLU A 438 -25.35 -28.86 32.13
CA GLU A 438 -26.61 -29.54 31.75
C GLU A 438 -26.64 -29.75 30.22
N ASP A 439 -27.42 -30.72 29.75
CA ASP A 439 -27.55 -31.01 28.30
C ASP A 439 -27.92 -29.76 27.48
N LYS A 440 -28.75 -28.88 28.05
CA LYS A 440 -29.14 -27.62 27.38
C LYS A 440 -27.98 -26.67 27.13
N ASP A 441 -26.91 -26.73 27.95
CA ASP A 441 -25.74 -25.86 27.75
C ASP A 441 -25.04 -26.17 26.43
N MET A 442 -25.13 -27.42 25.95
CA MET A 442 -24.57 -27.84 24.67
C MET A 442 -25.26 -27.17 23.46
N ASP A 443 -26.51 -26.74 23.63
CA ASP A 443 -27.27 -26.04 22.61
C ASP A 443 -27.21 -24.50 22.79
N ASP A 444 -26.96 -24.03 24.04
CA ASP A 444 -27.00 -22.60 24.39
C ASP A 444 -25.68 -21.86 24.18
N TYR A 445 -24.55 -22.57 24.14
CA TYR A 445 -23.21 -22.00 23.99
C TYR A 445 -22.52 -22.47 22.71
N ASP A 446 -21.80 -21.53 22.06
CA ASP A 446 -21.11 -21.77 20.79
C ASP A 446 -19.70 -22.35 20.97
N ILE A 447 -19.02 -22.02 22.08
CA ILE A 447 -17.64 -22.40 22.36
C ILE A 447 -17.51 -22.87 23.79
N PHE A 448 -16.90 -24.05 23.94
CA PHE A 448 -16.60 -24.64 25.25
C PHE A 448 -15.08 -24.61 25.50
N LEU A 449 -14.69 -24.03 26.63
CA LEU A 449 -13.32 -24.00 27.10
C LEU A 449 -13.21 -24.85 28.38
N THR A 450 -12.04 -25.42 28.63
CA THR A 450 -11.78 -26.13 29.88
C THR A 450 -10.39 -25.83 30.41
N THR A 451 -10.28 -25.64 31.73
CA THR A 451 -9.00 -25.44 32.40
C THR A 451 -8.34 -26.74 32.88
N GLU A 452 -8.96 -27.85 32.62
CA GLU A 452 -8.50 -29.17 33.03
C GLU A 452 -8.84 -30.22 31.96
N ARG A 453 -8.05 -31.31 31.90
CA ARG A 453 -8.34 -32.46 31.04
C ARG A 453 -9.47 -33.29 31.66
N ASN A 454 -10.63 -33.16 31.11
CA ASN A 454 -11.85 -33.87 31.52
C ASN A 454 -12.50 -34.56 30.33
N HIS A 455 -13.62 -35.23 30.52
CA HIS A 455 -14.30 -35.94 29.46
C HIS A 455 -14.77 -35.01 28.30
N TYR A 456 -15.04 -33.72 28.55
CA TYR A 456 -15.38 -32.78 27.47
C TYR A 456 -14.18 -32.48 26.58
N TYR A 457 -12.96 -32.39 27.15
CA TYR A 457 -11.72 -32.28 26.40
C TYR A 457 -11.41 -33.56 25.62
N ASP A 458 -11.51 -34.74 26.30
CA ASP A 458 -11.20 -36.02 25.69
C ASP A 458 -12.17 -36.38 24.56
N ALA A 459 -13.42 -35.89 24.62
CA ALA A 459 -14.43 -36.02 23.57
C ALA A 459 -14.26 -34.99 22.43
N GLY A 460 -13.32 -34.06 22.52
CA GLY A 460 -13.12 -32.98 21.54
C GLY A 460 -14.23 -31.92 21.55
N LEU A 461 -15.01 -31.82 22.63
CA LEU A 461 -16.11 -30.88 22.78
C LEU A 461 -15.67 -29.55 23.37
N ALA A 462 -14.55 -29.50 24.09
CA ALA A 462 -14.01 -28.28 24.71
C ALA A 462 -12.53 -28.10 24.38
N PHE A 463 -12.14 -26.83 24.19
CA PHE A 463 -10.74 -26.44 23.98
C PHE A 463 -10.06 -26.21 25.32
N TYR A 464 -8.83 -26.71 25.47
CA TYR A 464 -8.05 -26.46 26.67
C TYR A 464 -7.52 -25.02 26.69
N VAL A 465 -7.61 -24.39 27.84
CA VAL A 465 -7.01 -23.09 28.14
C VAL A 465 -6.26 -23.16 29.47
N ASP A 466 -5.00 -22.69 29.47
CA ASP A 466 -4.23 -22.66 30.71
C ASP A 466 -4.88 -21.71 31.74
N PRO A 467 -4.90 -22.04 33.04
CA PRO A 467 -5.35 -21.12 34.10
C PRO A 467 -4.72 -19.73 34.05
N PHE A 468 -3.49 -19.62 33.55
CA PHE A 468 -2.75 -18.37 33.30
C PHE A 468 -2.36 -18.30 31.83
N PRO A 469 -3.31 -18.02 30.92
CA PRO A 469 -3.12 -18.23 29.51
C PRO A 469 -2.08 -17.30 28.89
N GLY A 470 -1.27 -17.85 27.98
CA GLY A 470 -0.21 -17.17 27.25
C GLY A 470 -0.54 -16.97 25.77
N GLN A 471 0.47 -16.61 24.98
CA GLN A 471 0.32 -16.39 23.53
C GLN A 471 -0.18 -17.62 22.76
N GLN A 472 0.21 -18.81 23.20
CA GLN A 472 -0.22 -20.05 22.56
C GLN A 472 -1.72 -20.30 22.79
N ASP A 473 -2.20 -20.05 24.01
CA ASP A 473 -3.62 -20.14 24.33
C ASP A 473 -4.45 -19.14 23.53
N TYR A 474 -3.97 -17.88 23.43
CA TYR A 474 -4.60 -16.88 22.59
C TYR A 474 -4.76 -17.36 21.14
N LEU A 475 -3.71 -17.95 20.55
CA LEU A 475 -3.75 -18.46 19.19
C LEU A 475 -4.75 -19.63 19.05
N ASN A 476 -4.70 -20.60 19.97
CA ASN A 476 -5.59 -21.75 19.94
C ASN A 476 -7.07 -21.32 20.07
N LEU A 477 -7.34 -20.39 20.97
CA LEU A 477 -8.69 -19.83 21.14
C LEU A 477 -9.13 -19.00 19.93
N LYS A 478 -8.23 -18.24 19.33
CA LYS A 478 -8.52 -17.48 18.11
C LYS A 478 -8.86 -18.42 16.96
N LEU A 479 -8.12 -19.51 16.79
CA LEU A 479 -8.43 -20.55 15.81
C LEU A 479 -9.82 -21.15 16.05
N ALA A 480 -10.15 -21.49 17.31
CA ALA A 480 -11.46 -22.03 17.68
C ALA A 480 -12.61 -21.06 17.35
N ILE A 481 -12.44 -19.77 17.66
CA ILE A 481 -13.40 -18.70 17.34
C ILE A 481 -13.57 -18.58 15.82
N ASP A 482 -12.48 -18.65 15.06
CA ASP A 482 -12.50 -18.59 13.59
C ASP A 482 -12.99 -19.91 12.95
N GLY A 483 -13.41 -20.89 13.76
CA GLY A 483 -13.98 -22.16 13.31
C GLY A 483 -12.95 -23.23 12.90
N PHE A 484 -11.67 -23.05 13.28
CA PHE A 484 -10.61 -24.06 13.10
C PHE A 484 -10.36 -24.81 14.42
N GLN A 485 -10.17 -26.11 14.35
CA GLN A 485 -9.83 -26.91 15.55
C GLN A 485 -8.35 -26.79 15.91
N SER A 486 -7.49 -26.60 14.91
CA SER A 486 -6.05 -26.48 15.09
C SER A 486 -5.36 -25.81 13.89
N ILE A 487 -4.05 -25.53 14.03
CA ILE A 487 -3.19 -25.12 12.90
C ILE A 487 -3.21 -26.18 11.79
N ASP A 488 -3.41 -27.44 12.13
CA ASP A 488 -3.45 -28.54 11.15
C ASP A 488 -4.62 -28.41 10.17
N ASP A 489 -5.75 -27.83 10.60
CA ASP A 489 -6.87 -27.53 9.69
C ASP A 489 -6.46 -26.55 8.58
N ILE A 490 -5.68 -25.53 8.93
CA ILE A 490 -5.18 -24.56 7.94
C ILE A 490 -4.15 -25.23 7.03
N THR A 491 -3.21 -26.00 7.61
CA THR A 491 -2.17 -26.65 6.82
C THR A 491 -2.70 -27.81 5.97
N SER A 492 -3.87 -28.38 6.30
CA SER A 492 -4.54 -29.42 5.50
C SER A 492 -5.01 -28.92 4.13
N LEU A 493 -5.14 -27.59 3.96
CA LEU A 493 -5.46 -26.98 2.66
C LEU A 493 -4.29 -27.04 1.67
N PHE A 494 -3.08 -27.36 2.15
CA PHE A 494 -1.87 -27.47 1.35
C PHE A 494 -1.59 -28.94 1.05
N TYR A 495 -2.07 -29.42 -0.08
CA TYR A 495 -1.94 -30.83 -0.45
C TYR A 495 -0.53 -31.15 -0.97
N LYS A 496 0.09 -32.20 -0.47
CA LYS A 496 1.42 -32.66 -0.93
C LYS A 496 1.46 -32.95 -2.44
N SER A 497 0.37 -33.44 -3.01
CA SER A 497 0.22 -33.69 -4.46
C SER A 497 0.21 -32.41 -5.28
N LEU A 498 -0.16 -31.27 -4.70
CA LEU A 498 -0.19 -29.94 -5.34
C LEU A 498 1.06 -29.09 -5.02
N TYR A 499 2.03 -29.67 -4.31
CA TYR A 499 3.33 -29.04 -4.10
C TYR A 499 4.28 -29.39 -5.25
N SER A 500 5.04 -28.42 -5.73
CA SER A 500 6.02 -28.61 -6.80
C SER A 500 7.21 -27.64 -6.68
N ILE A 501 8.31 -28.06 -7.29
CA ILE A 501 9.49 -27.21 -7.47
C ILE A 501 9.54 -26.87 -8.95
N GLY A 502 9.54 -25.57 -9.26
CA GLY A 502 9.58 -25.06 -10.62
C GLY A 502 11.02 -24.91 -11.14
N ASP A 503 11.16 -24.95 -12.45
CA ASP A 503 12.45 -24.96 -13.17
C ASP A 503 12.79 -23.62 -13.84
N GLY A 504 12.24 -22.50 -13.33
CA GLY A 504 12.54 -21.15 -13.83
C GLY A 504 11.84 -20.77 -15.15
N LYS A 505 10.70 -21.36 -15.41
CA LYS A 505 9.82 -21.03 -16.56
C LYS A 505 9.20 -19.63 -16.44
N LYS A 506 8.49 -19.21 -17.49
CA LYS A 506 7.71 -17.98 -17.46
C LYS A 506 6.51 -18.10 -16.52
N ARG A 507 6.02 -16.96 -16.02
CA ARG A 507 4.82 -16.88 -15.17
C ARG A 507 3.66 -17.71 -15.71
N GLU A 508 3.35 -17.56 -17.00
CA GLU A 508 2.23 -18.22 -17.66
C GLU A 508 2.35 -19.75 -17.57
N GLU A 509 3.52 -20.30 -17.85
CA GLU A 509 3.77 -21.75 -17.81
C GLU A 509 3.67 -22.32 -16.39
N ILE A 510 4.10 -21.52 -15.38
CA ILE A 510 3.97 -21.92 -13.97
C ILE A 510 2.50 -21.97 -13.58
N VAL A 511 1.73 -20.92 -13.87
CA VAL A 511 0.30 -20.83 -13.56
C VAL A 511 -0.49 -21.94 -14.28
N GLU A 512 -0.22 -22.17 -15.58
CA GLU A 512 -0.85 -23.26 -16.35
C GLU A 512 -0.57 -24.65 -15.74
N THR A 513 0.67 -24.89 -15.36
CA THR A 513 1.06 -26.17 -14.72
C THR A 513 0.32 -26.37 -13.38
N MET A 514 0.18 -25.29 -12.59
CA MET A 514 -0.55 -25.33 -11.33
C MET A 514 -2.05 -25.55 -11.55
N CYS A 515 -2.65 -24.87 -12.54
CA CYS A 515 -4.05 -25.06 -12.91
C CYS A 515 -4.31 -26.52 -13.34
N GLN A 516 -3.48 -27.07 -14.21
CA GLN A 516 -3.62 -28.44 -14.69
C GLN A 516 -3.57 -29.46 -13.55
N LYS A 517 -2.55 -29.38 -12.69
CA LYS A 517 -2.42 -30.30 -11.53
C LYS A 517 -3.59 -30.20 -10.56
N SER A 518 -4.05 -28.97 -10.30
CA SER A 518 -5.19 -28.73 -9.41
C SER A 518 -6.49 -29.27 -10.00
N SER A 519 -6.72 -29.06 -11.31
CA SER A 519 -7.90 -29.58 -12.00
C SER A 519 -7.92 -31.10 -12.04
N GLU A 520 -6.78 -31.77 -12.31
CA GLU A 520 -6.67 -33.22 -12.27
C GLU A 520 -6.95 -33.78 -10.87
N TYR A 521 -6.52 -33.10 -9.81
CA TYR A 521 -6.69 -33.56 -8.43
C TYR A 521 -8.12 -33.39 -7.91
N PHE A 522 -8.79 -32.29 -8.24
CA PHE A 522 -10.14 -31.96 -7.78
C PHE A 522 -11.22 -32.16 -8.84
N GLU A 523 -10.89 -32.82 -9.96
CA GLU A 523 -11.82 -33.08 -11.07
C GLU A 523 -12.53 -31.83 -11.58
N LEU A 524 -11.78 -30.69 -11.70
CA LEU A 524 -12.29 -29.43 -12.21
C LEU A 524 -12.17 -29.37 -13.74
N ASP A 525 -13.02 -28.54 -14.37
CA ASP A 525 -12.79 -28.18 -15.77
C ASP A 525 -11.51 -27.33 -15.87
N THR A 526 -10.50 -27.88 -16.56
CA THR A 526 -9.16 -27.28 -16.60
C THR A 526 -9.17 -25.94 -17.34
N GLU A 527 -9.94 -25.80 -18.43
CA GLU A 527 -9.99 -24.57 -19.19
C GLU A 527 -10.79 -23.50 -18.44
N GLU A 528 -11.92 -23.83 -17.82
CA GLU A 528 -12.70 -22.91 -17.00
C GLU A 528 -11.85 -22.39 -15.81
N PHE A 529 -11.15 -23.28 -15.11
CA PHE A 529 -10.31 -22.91 -13.99
C PHE A 529 -9.13 -22.03 -14.40
N LYS A 530 -8.44 -22.40 -15.47
CA LYS A 530 -7.33 -21.63 -16.05
C LYS A 530 -7.79 -20.25 -16.52
N ASP A 531 -8.91 -20.17 -17.24
CA ASP A 531 -9.45 -18.90 -17.69
C ASP A 531 -9.79 -17.97 -16.51
N ALA A 532 -10.42 -18.51 -15.46
CA ALA A 532 -10.74 -17.74 -14.26
C ALA A 532 -9.49 -17.20 -13.55
N VAL A 533 -8.40 -17.98 -13.46
CA VAL A 533 -7.13 -17.53 -12.87
C VAL A 533 -6.46 -16.47 -13.74
N PHE A 534 -6.38 -16.67 -15.06
CA PHE A 534 -5.76 -15.68 -15.95
C PHE A 534 -6.59 -14.40 -16.10
N GLN A 535 -7.91 -14.48 -16.05
CA GLN A 535 -8.76 -13.29 -16.00
C GLN A 535 -8.40 -12.42 -14.78
N ARG A 536 -8.27 -13.04 -13.61
CA ARG A 536 -7.87 -12.31 -12.38
C ARG A 536 -6.45 -11.74 -12.49
N GLU A 537 -5.48 -12.53 -12.96
CA GLU A 537 -4.09 -12.10 -13.13
C GLU A 537 -3.96 -10.94 -14.14
N ASN A 538 -4.77 -10.95 -15.20
CA ASN A 538 -4.79 -9.92 -16.23
C ASN A 538 -5.45 -8.60 -15.75
N MET A 539 -6.33 -8.64 -14.75
CA MET A 539 -6.86 -7.42 -14.14
C MET A 539 -5.76 -6.65 -13.41
N ARG A 540 -4.95 -7.34 -12.63
CA ARG A 540 -3.81 -6.83 -11.87
C ARG A 540 -2.90 -7.98 -11.46
N SER A 541 -1.60 -7.72 -11.44
CA SER A 541 -0.60 -8.67 -10.93
C SER A 541 -0.99 -9.16 -9.53
N THR A 542 -0.91 -10.46 -9.34
CA THR A 542 -1.10 -11.10 -8.03
C THR A 542 0.20 -11.15 -7.21
N TYR A 543 1.21 -10.39 -7.59
CA TYR A 543 2.41 -10.22 -6.76
C TYR A 543 2.06 -9.60 -5.41
N TRP A 544 2.37 -10.32 -4.34
CA TRP A 544 2.03 -9.94 -2.98
C TRP A 544 3.13 -9.11 -2.29
N GLY A 545 4.36 -9.27 -2.71
CA GLY A 545 5.56 -8.77 -2.05
C GLY A 545 6.47 -9.89 -1.56
N ASN A 546 7.65 -9.54 -1.09
CA ASN A 546 8.63 -10.46 -0.48
C ASN A 546 8.97 -11.70 -1.34
N GLY A 547 8.88 -11.60 -2.67
CA GLY A 547 9.14 -12.73 -3.57
C GLY A 547 8.00 -13.74 -3.69
N ILE A 548 6.77 -13.35 -3.30
CA ILE A 548 5.59 -14.21 -3.29
C ILE A 548 4.55 -13.70 -4.29
N ALA A 549 3.94 -14.60 -5.05
CA ALA A 549 2.76 -14.34 -5.86
C ALA A 549 1.61 -15.27 -5.45
N VAL A 550 0.37 -14.76 -5.51
CA VAL A 550 -0.81 -15.50 -5.06
C VAL A 550 -1.89 -15.46 -6.15
N PRO A 551 -1.68 -16.17 -7.28
CA PRO A 551 -2.72 -16.32 -8.29
C PRO A 551 -3.93 -17.08 -7.71
N HIS A 552 -5.12 -16.66 -8.10
CA HIS A 552 -6.38 -17.25 -7.67
C HIS A 552 -7.46 -17.03 -8.74
N PRO A 553 -8.47 -17.89 -8.82
CA PRO A 553 -9.53 -17.73 -9.82
C PRO A 553 -10.40 -16.52 -9.53
N LEU A 554 -10.87 -15.87 -10.58
CA LEU A 554 -11.76 -14.71 -10.53
C LEU A 554 -13.10 -15.03 -9.88
N THR A 555 -13.58 -16.25 -10.08
CA THR A 555 -14.85 -16.78 -9.58
C THR A 555 -14.62 -18.09 -8.83
N ALA A 556 -15.47 -18.41 -7.88
CA ALA A 556 -15.39 -19.69 -7.20
C ALA A 556 -15.76 -20.84 -8.15
N VAL A 557 -14.76 -21.55 -8.65
CA VAL A 557 -14.91 -22.66 -9.61
C VAL A 557 -14.91 -24.05 -8.95
N SER A 558 -14.44 -24.17 -7.71
CA SER A 558 -14.35 -25.42 -6.95
C SER A 558 -15.40 -25.49 -5.85
N SER A 559 -15.82 -26.70 -5.45
CA SER A 559 -16.53 -26.96 -4.20
C SER A 559 -15.61 -26.92 -2.98
N ASP A 560 -14.33 -27.28 -3.18
CA ASP A 560 -13.34 -27.42 -2.13
C ASP A 560 -12.38 -26.23 -2.10
N SER A 561 -11.90 -25.91 -0.89
CA SER A 561 -10.83 -24.92 -0.71
C SER A 561 -9.48 -25.62 -0.67
N PHE A 562 -8.49 -25.09 -1.41
CA PHE A 562 -7.13 -25.62 -1.42
C PHE A 562 -6.10 -24.56 -1.76
N VAL A 563 -4.84 -24.85 -1.46
CA VAL A 563 -3.68 -24.04 -1.86
C VAL A 563 -2.66 -24.95 -2.56
N ALA A 564 -2.41 -24.70 -3.83
CA ALA A 564 -1.30 -25.32 -4.55
C ALA A 564 -0.04 -24.46 -4.38
N VAL A 565 1.12 -25.10 -4.28
CA VAL A 565 2.40 -24.44 -3.99
C VAL A 565 3.42 -24.76 -5.06
N THR A 566 4.09 -23.73 -5.58
CA THR A 566 5.27 -23.91 -6.44
C THR A 566 6.42 -23.07 -5.90
N GLU A 567 7.49 -23.72 -5.48
CA GLU A 567 8.75 -23.08 -5.11
C GLU A 567 9.63 -22.91 -6.34
N LEU A 568 10.24 -21.74 -6.46
CA LEU A 568 11.12 -21.36 -7.56
C LEU A 568 12.51 -21.07 -7.00
N PRO A 569 13.44 -22.05 -7.04
CA PRO A 569 14.83 -21.84 -6.59
C PRO A 569 15.51 -20.70 -7.33
N GLN A 570 15.13 -20.46 -8.59
CA GLN A 570 15.51 -19.28 -9.36
C GLN A 570 14.27 -18.37 -9.50
N ALA A 571 14.41 -17.14 -9.03
CA ALA A 571 13.34 -16.16 -9.11
C ALA A 571 12.92 -15.88 -10.57
N VAL A 572 11.62 -15.75 -10.79
CA VAL A 572 11.01 -15.45 -12.10
C VAL A 572 10.42 -14.06 -12.09
N VAL A 573 10.56 -13.34 -13.20
CA VAL A 573 9.86 -12.04 -13.40
C VAL A 573 8.37 -12.32 -13.50
N TRP A 574 7.58 -11.69 -12.60
CA TRP A 574 6.15 -11.96 -12.49
C TRP A 574 5.28 -10.99 -13.28
N ASP A 575 5.66 -9.73 -13.33
CA ASP A 575 4.85 -8.67 -13.92
C ASP A 575 5.67 -7.61 -14.68
N ASP A 576 4.98 -6.65 -15.28
CA ASP A 576 5.59 -5.54 -16.03
C ASP A 576 6.46 -4.62 -15.17
N GLN A 577 6.27 -4.62 -13.84
CA GLN A 577 7.12 -3.90 -12.89
C GLN A 577 8.42 -4.63 -12.59
N LYS A 578 8.62 -5.83 -13.21
CA LYS A 578 9.78 -6.71 -13.03
C LYS A 578 9.93 -7.22 -11.59
N ASN A 579 8.82 -7.40 -10.89
CA ASN A 579 8.82 -8.04 -9.58
C ASN A 579 9.29 -9.48 -9.71
N MET A 580 10.24 -9.86 -8.83
CA MET A 580 10.83 -11.19 -8.81
C MET A 580 10.10 -12.08 -7.82
N VAL A 581 9.73 -13.31 -8.23
CA VAL A 581 8.97 -14.27 -7.43
C VAL A 581 9.74 -15.57 -7.27
N ASN A 582 9.83 -16.05 -6.03
CA ASN A 582 10.41 -17.35 -5.64
C ASN A 582 9.37 -18.34 -5.11
N LEU A 583 8.20 -17.86 -4.72
CA LEU A 583 7.13 -18.71 -4.18
C LEU A 583 5.79 -18.32 -4.82
N VAL A 584 5.11 -19.29 -5.40
CA VAL A 584 3.77 -19.13 -5.98
C VAL A 584 2.78 -19.95 -5.19
N LEU A 585 1.70 -19.33 -4.74
CA LEU A 585 0.63 -19.93 -3.97
C LEU A 585 -0.68 -19.74 -4.71
N MET A 586 -1.16 -20.77 -5.37
CA MET A 586 -2.47 -20.71 -6.02
C MET A 586 -3.55 -21.01 -5.00
N VAL A 587 -4.30 -20.00 -4.60
CA VAL A 587 -5.37 -20.12 -3.59
C VAL A 587 -6.70 -20.28 -4.30
N CYS A 588 -7.38 -21.39 -4.05
CA CYS A 588 -8.75 -21.63 -4.49
C CYS A 588 -9.66 -21.71 -3.27
N VAL A 589 -10.72 -20.92 -3.26
CA VAL A 589 -11.73 -20.93 -2.20
C VAL A 589 -12.99 -21.58 -2.74
N GLY A 590 -13.51 -22.57 -2.00
CA GLY A 590 -14.71 -23.30 -2.39
C GLY A 590 -15.98 -22.46 -2.32
N LYS A 591 -16.93 -22.72 -3.22
CA LYS A 591 -18.20 -21.97 -3.36
C LYS A 591 -18.98 -21.76 -2.06
N ASN A 592 -18.87 -22.69 -1.11
CA ASN A 592 -19.63 -22.67 0.15
C ASN A 592 -18.73 -22.48 1.38
N SER A 593 -17.52 -21.96 1.22
CA SER A 593 -16.58 -21.83 2.33
C SER A 593 -16.88 -20.57 3.17
N SER A 594 -17.48 -20.77 4.34
CA SER A 594 -17.59 -19.71 5.36
C SER A 594 -16.24 -19.28 5.97
N LYS A 595 -15.17 -20.07 5.73
CA LYS A 595 -13.81 -19.86 6.28
C LYS A 595 -12.87 -19.15 5.32
N ALA A 596 -13.35 -18.74 4.13
CA ALA A 596 -12.50 -18.13 3.10
C ALA A 596 -11.76 -16.89 3.62
N PHE A 597 -12.48 -16.03 4.34
CA PHE A 597 -11.92 -14.81 4.91
C PHE A 597 -10.81 -15.07 5.93
N GLN A 598 -11.04 -16.07 6.80
CA GLN A 598 -10.08 -16.43 7.83
C GLN A 598 -8.80 -17.02 7.23
N ILE A 599 -8.92 -17.87 6.19
CA ILE A 599 -7.77 -18.45 5.49
C ILE A 599 -6.86 -17.33 4.94
N TRP A 600 -7.43 -16.35 4.24
CA TRP A 600 -6.68 -15.21 3.72
C TRP A 600 -5.97 -14.42 4.82
N ASN A 601 -6.61 -14.19 5.97
CA ASN A 601 -6.00 -13.49 7.10
C ASN A 601 -4.80 -14.25 7.69
N TYR A 602 -4.87 -15.59 7.78
CA TYR A 602 -3.73 -16.39 8.24
C TYR A 602 -2.59 -16.39 7.22
N LEU A 603 -2.90 -16.56 5.94
CA LEU A 603 -1.91 -16.49 4.87
C LEU A 603 -1.22 -15.12 4.81
N ALA A 604 -1.98 -14.03 4.95
CA ALA A 604 -1.43 -12.68 4.99
C ALA A 604 -0.39 -12.49 6.11
N LYS A 605 -0.67 -13.01 7.32
CA LYS A 605 0.29 -12.95 8.44
C LYS A 605 1.59 -13.69 8.14
N VAL A 606 1.50 -14.85 7.51
CA VAL A 606 2.66 -15.70 7.17
C VAL A 606 3.50 -15.00 6.10
N PHE A 607 2.87 -14.59 5.02
CA PHE A 607 3.58 -14.10 3.82
C PHE A 607 3.99 -12.62 3.90
N SER A 608 3.47 -11.86 4.85
CA SER A 608 4.03 -10.55 5.19
C SER A 608 5.39 -10.64 5.91
N ASN A 609 5.79 -11.84 6.36
CA ASN A 609 7.11 -12.06 6.94
C ASN A 609 8.19 -12.10 5.85
N LYS A 610 9.04 -11.07 5.81
CA LYS A 610 10.11 -10.91 4.81
C LYS A 610 11.11 -12.07 4.75
N HIS A 611 11.25 -12.83 5.82
CA HIS A 611 12.22 -13.92 5.95
C HIS A 611 11.64 -15.29 5.60
N PHE A 612 10.33 -15.39 5.37
CA PHE A 612 9.70 -16.70 5.09
C PHE A 612 10.32 -17.37 3.87
N VAL A 613 10.42 -16.66 2.74
CA VAL A 613 11.01 -17.20 1.50
C VAL A 613 12.52 -17.48 1.67
N GLU A 614 13.25 -16.61 2.38
CA GLU A 614 14.68 -16.81 2.64
C GLU A 614 14.96 -18.09 3.42
N HIS A 615 14.10 -18.45 4.38
CA HIS A 615 14.21 -19.69 5.15
C HIS A 615 13.73 -20.93 4.36
N LEU A 616 12.83 -20.75 3.41
CA LEU A 616 12.28 -21.84 2.59
C LEU A 616 13.27 -22.32 1.52
N LEU A 617 13.92 -21.39 0.80
CA LEU A 617 14.76 -21.71 -0.37
C LEU A 617 15.92 -22.69 -0.13
N PRO A 618 16.59 -22.75 1.06
CA PRO A 618 17.68 -23.69 1.29
C PRO A 618 17.31 -25.17 1.27
N ASP A 619 16.06 -25.51 1.60
CA ASP A 619 15.54 -26.88 1.60
C ASP A 619 14.13 -26.90 0.98
N PRO A 620 14.02 -26.85 -0.36
CA PRO A 620 12.75 -26.83 -1.06
C PRO A 620 12.07 -28.21 -0.98
N SER A 621 11.31 -28.42 0.09
CA SER A 621 10.54 -29.65 0.33
C SER A 621 9.19 -29.34 0.96
N TYR A 622 8.19 -30.19 0.66
CA TYR A 622 6.84 -30.04 1.23
C TYR A 622 6.86 -30.06 2.77
N GLU A 623 7.64 -30.97 3.36
CA GLU A 623 7.74 -31.14 4.79
C GLU A 623 8.34 -29.90 5.45
N HIS A 624 9.38 -29.33 4.85
CA HIS A 624 9.98 -28.09 5.33
C HIS A 624 9.02 -26.90 5.18
N PHE A 625 8.35 -26.77 4.03
CA PHE A 625 7.33 -25.74 3.81
C PHE A 625 6.24 -25.78 4.89
N ILE A 626 5.66 -26.95 5.17
CA ILE A 626 4.61 -27.11 6.19
C ILE A 626 5.14 -26.81 7.59
N SER A 627 6.39 -27.19 7.91
CA SER A 627 7.02 -26.85 9.20
C SER A 627 7.14 -25.36 9.39
N LEU A 628 7.68 -24.65 8.39
CA LEU A 628 7.81 -23.19 8.41
C LEU A 628 6.44 -22.49 8.47
N LEU A 629 5.45 -22.99 7.75
CA LEU A 629 4.09 -22.48 7.75
C LEU A 629 3.47 -22.56 9.16
N LYS A 630 3.61 -23.70 9.83
CA LYS A 630 3.16 -23.90 11.22
C LYS A 630 3.85 -22.95 12.20
N GLU A 631 5.17 -22.80 12.08
CA GLU A 631 5.95 -21.86 12.92
C GLU A 631 5.51 -20.42 12.71
N ALA A 632 5.24 -20.03 11.46
CA ALA A 632 4.82 -18.69 11.12
C ALA A 632 3.39 -18.38 11.62
N ILE A 633 2.46 -19.30 11.49
CA ILE A 633 1.09 -19.18 12.04
C ILE A 633 1.14 -19.11 13.56
N ALA A 634 1.97 -19.94 14.21
CA ALA A 634 2.16 -19.94 15.67
C ALA A 634 2.86 -18.69 16.21
N GLY A 635 3.36 -17.81 15.36
CA GLY A 635 4.12 -16.62 15.76
C GLY A 635 5.49 -16.94 16.36
N SER A 636 5.96 -18.20 16.23
CA SER A 636 7.24 -18.69 16.75
C SER A 636 8.39 -18.59 15.74
N PHE A 637 8.11 -18.04 14.56
CA PHE A 637 9.10 -17.87 13.50
C PHE A 637 10.25 -16.97 13.97
N LYS A 638 11.43 -17.52 14.05
CA LYS A 638 12.63 -16.78 14.48
C LYS A 638 13.01 -15.75 13.40
N LYS A 639 13.10 -14.49 13.82
CA LYS A 639 13.56 -13.38 12.96
C LYS A 639 15.00 -13.56 12.51
#